data_e6b5de99948e5d2771e814fcfff58e48
#
_entry.id   e6b5de99948e5d2771e814fcfff58e48
#
_cell.length_a   1.000
_cell.length_b   1.000
_cell.length_c   1.000
_cell.angle_alpha   90.00
_cell.angle_beta   90.00
_cell.angle_gamma   90.00
#
_symmetry.space_group_name_H-M   'P 1'
#
loop_
_entity.id
_entity.type
_entity.pdbx_description
1 polymer ?
#
loop_
_entity_poly.entity_id
_entity_poly.type
_entity_poly.pdbx_seq_one_letter_code
_entity_poly.pdbx_strand_id
1 'polypeptide(L)'
;MNSDGRHHQSSSGAPRGPANPGQRGQVPPDDRLTAILPPVTDDRSAPHADSIEAVKAALDGAPPMPPPRDPLEEVTAALAAPPGKPPRGDQLGGRRRPPGPPGPPGSSGQPAGRLPQPRVDLPRVGQINWKWIRRSLYLTAAVVILLPMVTFTMAYLIVDVPKPGDIRTNQVSTILASDGSEMAKIVPPEGNRVDVNLSQVPMHVRQAVIAAEDRNFYLNPGFSFTGFARAVKNNLFGGDLQGGSTITQQYVKNALVGSAQHGWSGLMRKAKELVIATKMSGEWSKDDVLQAYLNIIYFGRGAYGISAASKAYFDKPVEQLTVAEGALLAALIRRPSTLDPAVDPEGAHARWNWVLDGMVETKALSPNDRAAQVFPETVPPDLARAENQTKGPNGLIERQVTRELLELFNIDEQTLNTQGLVVTTTIDPQAQRAAEKAVAKYLDGQDPDMRAAVVSIDPHNGAVRAYYGGDNANGFDFAQAGLQTGSSFKVFALVAALEQGIGLGYQVDSSPLTVDGIKITNVEGEGCGTCNIAEALKMSLNTSYYRLMLKLNGGPQAVADAAHQAGIASSFPGVAHTLSEDGKGGPPNNGIVLGQYQTRVIDMASAYATLAASGIYHPPHFVQKVVSANGQVLFDASTADNTGDQRIPKAVADNVTAAMEPIAGYSRGHNLAGGRDSAAKTGTTQFGDTTANKDAWMVGYTPSLSTAVWVGTVKGDEPLVTASGAAIYGSGLPSDIWKATMDGALKGTSNETFPKPTEVGGYAGVPPPPPPSEVPPSETVIQPTVEIAPGITIPIGPPTTITLAPPPPAPPAATPTPPP
;
A
#
# COMPACT_ATOMS: atom_id res chain seq x y z
N MET A 1 41.53 -55.16 -4.56
CA MET A 1 42.73 -55.27 -3.77
C MET A 1 42.42 -54.45 -2.53
N ASN A 2 41.96 -55.11 -1.52
CA ASN A 2 42.61 -55.53 -0.28
C ASN A 2 43.20 -54.35 0.48
N SER A 3 42.98 -54.10 1.76
CA SER A 3 42.40 -54.91 2.86
C SER A 3 42.54 -54.10 4.14
N ASP A 4 41.56 -54.20 5.02
CA ASP A 4 41.70 -54.52 6.43
C ASP A 4 42.50 -53.52 7.32
N GLY A 5 42.13 -53.22 8.52
CA GLY A 5 41.16 -53.73 9.47
C GLY A 5 41.46 -53.25 10.87
N ARG A 6 40.40 -53.27 11.69
CA ARG A 6 40.25 -53.69 13.08
C ARG A 6 40.88 -52.93 14.26
N HIS A 7 39.97 -52.51 15.14
CA HIS A 7 39.72 -52.93 16.56
C HIS A 7 40.59 -52.30 17.66
N HIS A 8 40.07 -51.76 18.75
CA HIS A 8 39.42 -52.25 19.96
C HIS A 8 38.99 -51.04 20.83
N GLN A 9 37.76 -50.94 21.34
CA GLN A 9 37.23 -51.40 22.64
C GLN A 9 38.14 -51.00 23.84
N SER A 10 37.68 -50.34 24.91
CA SER A 10 36.63 -50.58 25.90
C SER A 10 36.89 -49.55 27.00
N SER A 11 36.02 -49.07 27.73
CA SER A 11 35.00 -49.48 28.66
C SER A 11 35.02 -48.58 29.92
N SER A 12 33.83 -48.24 30.36
CA SER A 12 33.35 -48.22 31.78
C SER A 12 33.75 -47.07 32.72
N GLY A 13 32.82 -46.39 33.28
CA GLY A 13 32.15 -46.56 34.49
C GLY A 13 31.54 -45.32 35.09
N ALA A 14 30.25 -45.25 35.29
CA ALA A 14 29.60 -44.45 36.32
C ALA A 14 29.73 -45.22 37.68
N PRO A 15 29.43 -44.64 38.85
CA PRO A 15 28.15 -44.09 39.25
C PRO A 15 28.10 -43.05 40.41
N ARG A 16 26.89 -42.45 40.52
CA ARG A 16 26.11 -42.03 41.75
C ARG A 16 26.54 -40.87 42.60
N GLY A 17 25.50 -39.95 42.79
CA GLY A 17 25.35 -38.99 43.89
C GLY A 17 25.17 -39.64 45.25
N PRO A 18 24.69 -38.97 46.34
CA PRO A 18 23.69 -37.87 46.42
C PRO A 18 23.93 -36.80 47.52
N ALA A 19 22.95 -35.91 47.71
CA ALA A 19 22.47 -35.28 48.96
C ALA A 19 22.69 -33.79 49.15
N ASN A 20 21.57 -33.10 49.26
CA ASN A 20 21.22 -31.88 49.98
C ASN A 20 21.36 -32.13 51.54
N PRO A 21 21.29 -31.14 52.47
CA PRO A 21 20.67 -29.84 52.46
C PRO A 21 21.33 -28.75 53.35
N GLY A 22 20.87 -27.50 53.20
CA GLY A 22 20.69 -26.72 54.40
C GLY A 22 21.32 -25.39 54.59
N GLN A 23 20.46 -24.40 54.82
CA GLN A 23 20.50 -23.23 55.67
C GLN A 23 20.87 -21.86 55.06
N ARG A 24 19.89 -21.04 54.81
CA ARG A 24 19.48 -19.74 55.42
C ARG A 24 20.61 -18.74 55.72
N GLY A 25 20.53 -17.60 55.02
CA GLY A 25 21.05 -16.32 55.43
C GLY A 25 20.20 -15.21 54.83
N GLN A 26 19.29 -14.67 55.61
CA GLN A 26 18.53 -13.44 55.32
C GLN A 26 19.47 -12.23 55.48
N VAL A 27 19.39 -11.30 54.52
CA VAL A 27 19.78 -9.90 54.66
C VAL A 27 18.64 -9.03 54.16
N PRO A 28 18.30 -7.93 54.88
CA PRO A 28 17.03 -7.22 54.70
C PRO A 28 16.98 -6.30 53.49
N PRO A 29 15.79 -5.88 53.07
CA PRO A 29 15.59 -5.04 51.88
C PRO A 29 15.88 -3.57 52.17
N ASP A 30 16.57 -2.90 51.25
CA ASP A 30 16.65 -1.45 51.26
C ASP A 30 15.66 -0.92 50.21
N ASP A 31 14.72 -0.17 50.78
CA ASP A 31 13.70 0.56 50.04
C ASP A 31 14.34 1.70 49.27
N ARG A 32 14.02 1.83 47.98
CA ARG A 32 13.66 3.11 47.35
C ARG A 32 13.60 3.01 45.82
N LEU A 33 12.41 3.40 45.35
CA LEU A 33 12.02 4.00 44.06
C LEU A 33 11.25 3.10 43.10
N THR A 34 10.04 2.84 43.51
CA THR A 34 8.88 2.63 42.61
C THR A 34 8.01 3.88 42.68
N ALA A 35 7.80 4.54 41.55
CA ALA A 35 6.72 5.50 41.31
C ALA A 35 6.05 5.05 40.00
N ILE A 36 5.14 4.17 40.00
CA ILE A 36 3.68 4.13 40.15
C ILE A 36 2.97 4.99 39.10
N LEU A 37 2.49 4.30 38.10
CA LEU A 37 1.26 4.67 37.40
C LEU A 37 0.06 4.17 38.23
N PRO A 38 -1.09 4.89 38.27
CA PRO A 38 -2.22 4.45 39.09
C PRO A 38 -2.74 3.11 38.61
N PRO A 39 -3.20 2.23 39.49
CA PRO A 39 -3.67 0.91 39.12
C PRO A 39 -4.99 1.02 38.38
N VAL A 40 -5.05 0.42 37.19
CA VAL A 40 -6.30 -0.04 36.61
C VAL A 40 -6.77 -1.18 37.49
N THR A 41 -7.86 -1.01 38.16
CA THR A 41 -8.50 -2.02 39.01
C THR A 41 -8.84 -3.24 38.13
N ASP A 42 -8.15 -4.34 38.44
CA ASP A 42 -8.39 -5.65 37.84
C ASP A 42 -9.64 -6.23 38.51
N ASP A 43 -10.80 -6.06 37.88
CA ASP A 43 -12.02 -6.75 38.29
C ASP A 43 -12.24 -7.96 37.36
N ARG A 44 -11.56 -9.05 37.71
CA ARG A 44 -11.73 -10.36 37.10
C ARG A 44 -12.92 -11.10 37.74
N SER A 45 -14.11 -10.69 37.35
CA SER A 45 -15.29 -11.57 37.50
C SER A 45 -16.49 -11.06 36.72
N ALA A 46 -16.52 -11.32 35.41
CA ALA A 46 -17.76 -11.35 34.64
C ALA A 46 -17.62 -12.27 33.41
N PRO A 47 -18.62 -13.06 33.07
CA PRO A 47 -18.53 -14.07 32.03
C PRO A 47 -18.67 -13.48 30.63
N HIS A 48 -17.94 -14.05 29.71
CA HIS A 48 -17.80 -13.67 28.28
C HIS A 48 -19.07 -13.85 27.40
N ALA A 49 -20.28 -13.79 27.97
CA ALA A 49 -21.53 -13.95 27.22
C ALA A 49 -22.25 -12.61 26.92
N ASP A 50 -21.99 -11.56 27.71
CA ASP A 50 -22.83 -10.35 27.64
C ASP A 50 -22.35 -9.28 26.63
N SER A 51 -21.13 -9.37 26.13
CA SER A 51 -20.58 -8.39 25.20
C SER A 51 -21.07 -8.53 23.75
N ILE A 52 -21.51 -9.73 23.36
CA ILE A 52 -22.03 -9.97 21.99
C ILE A 52 -23.50 -9.53 21.90
N GLU A 53 -24.28 -9.68 22.97
CA GLU A 53 -25.66 -9.19 23.00
C GLU A 53 -25.78 -7.67 23.11
N ALA A 54 -24.87 -7.01 23.80
CA ALA A 54 -24.82 -5.54 23.86
C ALA A 54 -24.49 -4.88 22.53
N VAL A 55 -23.60 -5.50 21.74
CA VAL A 55 -23.28 -5.05 20.37
C VAL A 55 -24.44 -5.31 19.42
N LYS A 56 -25.17 -6.40 19.59
CA LYS A 56 -26.35 -6.72 18.79
C LYS A 56 -27.51 -5.79 19.07
N ALA A 57 -27.76 -5.43 20.34
CA ALA A 57 -28.79 -4.47 20.72
C ALA A 57 -28.49 -3.03 20.27
N ALA A 58 -27.21 -2.66 20.14
CA ALA A 58 -26.81 -1.36 19.60
C ALA A 58 -26.96 -1.28 18.06
N LEU A 59 -26.93 -2.41 17.36
CA LEU A 59 -27.13 -2.48 15.91
C LEU A 59 -28.60 -2.53 15.49
N ASP A 60 -29.50 -3.04 16.33
CA ASP A 60 -30.93 -3.15 16.02
C ASP A 60 -31.73 -1.86 16.25
N GLY A 61 -31.13 -0.82 16.85
CA GLY A 61 -31.78 0.48 17.17
C GLY A 61 -31.41 1.66 16.27
N ALA A 62 -30.51 1.53 15.31
CA ALA A 62 -30.10 2.63 14.44
C ALA A 62 -30.91 2.62 13.13
N PRO A 63 -31.39 3.80 12.65
CA PRO A 63 -32.03 3.88 11.34
C PRO A 63 -31.01 3.51 10.24
N PRO A 64 -31.45 2.87 9.14
CA PRO A 64 -30.54 2.42 8.08
C PRO A 64 -29.79 3.61 7.49
N MET A 65 -28.46 3.52 7.46
CA MET A 65 -27.61 4.49 6.77
C MET A 65 -27.89 4.45 5.26
N PRO A 66 -27.97 5.59 4.58
CA PRO A 66 -28.07 5.60 3.13
C PRO A 66 -26.79 4.98 2.52
N PRO A 67 -26.92 4.26 1.39
CA PRO A 67 -25.76 3.65 0.75
C PRO A 67 -24.73 4.71 0.34
N PRO A 68 -23.43 4.38 0.31
CA PRO A 68 -22.37 5.29 -0.13
C PRO A 68 -22.63 5.75 -1.56
N ARG A 69 -22.58 7.06 -1.81
CA ARG A 69 -22.79 7.66 -3.12
C ARG A 69 -21.56 7.41 -3.99
N ASP A 70 -21.82 6.99 -5.22
CA ASP A 70 -20.81 6.78 -6.25
C ASP A 70 -20.19 8.16 -6.62
N PRO A 71 -18.84 8.30 -6.64
CA PRO A 71 -18.15 9.54 -7.05
C PRO A 71 -18.51 10.03 -8.47
N LEU A 72 -19.07 9.17 -9.31
CA LEU A 72 -19.55 9.52 -10.64
C LEU A 72 -20.89 10.27 -10.65
N GLU A 73 -21.69 10.23 -9.58
CA GLU A 73 -22.94 11.01 -9.48
C GLU A 73 -22.69 12.50 -9.22
N GLU A 74 -21.61 12.85 -8.51
CA GLU A 74 -21.27 14.26 -8.25
C GLU A 74 -20.82 15.01 -9.52
N VAL A 75 -20.16 14.34 -10.44
CA VAL A 75 -19.72 14.94 -11.72
C VAL A 75 -20.90 15.15 -12.67
N THR A 76 -21.90 14.27 -12.65
CA THR A 76 -23.09 14.38 -13.52
C THR A 76 -24.08 15.44 -13.01
N ALA A 77 -24.16 15.65 -11.70
CA ALA A 77 -25.02 16.69 -11.10
C ALA A 77 -24.46 18.11 -11.34
N ALA A 78 -23.14 18.26 -11.45
CA ALA A 78 -22.49 19.55 -11.73
C ALA A 78 -22.67 20.03 -13.19
N LEU A 79 -22.99 19.15 -14.12
CA LEU A 79 -23.20 19.46 -15.55
C LEU A 79 -24.65 19.76 -15.93
N ALA A 80 -25.62 19.59 -15.03
CA ALA A 80 -27.05 19.69 -15.33
C ALA A 80 -27.76 20.95 -14.75
N ALA A 81 -27.05 21.88 -14.07
CA ALA A 81 -27.65 23.04 -13.47
C ALA A 81 -27.57 24.29 -14.39
N PRO A 82 -28.68 25.00 -14.64
CA PRO A 82 -28.65 26.27 -15.38
C PRO A 82 -28.08 27.41 -14.52
N PRO A 83 -27.48 28.45 -15.15
CA PRO A 83 -26.74 29.49 -14.41
C PRO A 83 -27.67 30.38 -13.56
N GLY A 84 -27.37 30.39 -12.26
CA GLY A 84 -28.08 31.18 -11.28
C GLY A 84 -27.70 32.66 -11.30
N LYS A 85 -28.69 33.55 -11.10
CA LYS A 85 -28.55 35.00 -10.93
C LYS A 85 -27.91 35.31 -9.55
N PRO A 86 -27.18 36.45 -9.45
CA PRO A 86 -26.48 36.80 -8.22
C PRO A 86 -27.42 37.37 -7.14
N PRO A 87 -27.03 37.27 -5.86
CA PRO A 87 -27.88 37.66 -4.72
C PRO A 87 -27.86 39.16 -4.46
N ARG A 88 -29.01 39.70 -4.01
CA ARG A 88 -29.15 41.06 -3.40
C ARG A 88 -29.38 40.86 -1.91
N GLY A 89 -28.68 41.71 -1.17
CA GLY A 89 -28.56 41.66 0.28
C GLY A 89 -29.80 42.10 1.07
N ASP A 90 -29.67 41.80 2.33
CA ASP A 90 -30.54 41.96 3.47
C ASP A 90 -31.25 43.28 3.63
N GLN A 91 -32.52 43.29 4.13
CA GLN A 91 -32.86 44.00 5.35
C GLN A 91 -34.17 43.52 6.00
N LEU A 92 -34.15 43.55 7.28
CA LEU A 92 -35.06 43.14 8.33
C LEU A 92 -36.47 43.79 8.35
N GLY A 93 -37.46 43.07 8.81
CA GLY A 93 -38.46 43.69 9.71
C GLY A 93 -39.94 43.51 9.42
N GLY A 94 -40.61 42.57 10.01
CA GLY A 94 -41.75 42.85 10.89
C GLY A 94 -43.19 42.93 10.38
N ARG A 95 -43.98 41.93 10.64
CA ARG A 95 -45.37 41.89 11.20
C ARG A 95 -46.63 42.15 10.35
N ARG A 96 -47.48 41.14 10.32
CA ARG A 96 -48.96 41.09 10.49
C ARG A 96 -49.92 41.45 9.33
N ARG A 97 -50.72 40.47 9.01
CA ARG A 97 -52.08 40.51 8.37
C ARG A 97 -53.15 41.16 9.26
N PRO A 98 -54.43 41.36 8.86
CA PRO A 98 -55.23 41.33 7.61
C PRO A 98 -56.26 42.51 7.58
N PRO A 99 -57.50 42.65 7.01
CA PRO A 99 -58.22 41.98 5.94
C PRO A 99 -58.91 42.93 4.93
N GLY A 100 -59.58 42.40 3.86
CA GLY A 100 -60.37 43.19 2.87
C GLY A 100 -61.82 43.61 3.30
N PRO A 101 -62.81 43.77 2.43
CA PRO A 101 -62.98 44.48 1.12
C PRO A 101 -63.96 45.63 1.25
N PRO A 102 -64.73 46.28 0.36
CA PRO A 102 -65.37 45.92 -0.93
C PRO A 102 -65.39 47.07 -2.00
N GLY A 103 -65.89 46.75 -3.23
CA GLY A 103 -66.13 47.73 -4.32
C GLY A 103 -67.46 48.43 -4.29
N PRO A 104 -68.04 48.92 -5.40
CA PRO A 104 -67.64 49.76 -6.51
C PRO A 104 -68.54 51.11 -6.49
N PRO A 105 -68.89 51.87 -7.45
CA PRO A 105 -69.01 51.85 -8.90
C PRO A 105 -68.71 53.17 -9.68
N GLY A 106 -68.62 53.06 -11.00
CA GLY A 106 -69.31 54.02 -11.92
C GLY A 106 -68.56 55.14 -12.55
N SER A 107 -68.65 55.12 -13.84
CA SER A 107 -68.90 56.19 -14.82
C SER A 107 -67.78 56.80 -15.68
N SER A 108 -67.94 56.48 -16.97
CA SER A 108 -67.95 57.40 -18.13
C SER A 108 -66.76 58.32 -18.41
N GLY A 109 -66.25 58.24 -19.64
CA GLY A 109 -65.54 59.30 -20.31
C GLY A 109 -64.60 58.92 -21.42
N GLN A 110 -64.98 59.17 -22.60
CA GLN A 110 -64.31 58.97 -23.90
C GLN A 110 -63.06 59.85 -24.08
N PRO A 111 -62.45 59.91 -25.31
CA PRO A 111 -61.24 59.19 -25.69
C PRO A 111 -60.12 60.17 -26.07
N ALA A 112 -58.88 59.74 -26.00
CA ALA A 112 -57.80 60.42 -26.74
C ALA A 112 -56.54 59.55 -26.95
N GLY A 113 -56.15 59.54 -28.15
CA GLY A 113 -54.73 59.42 -28.51
C GLY A 113 -54.05 58.05 -28.61
N ARG A 114 -54.17 57.40 -29.77
CA ARG A 114 -53.24 56.37 -30.19
C ARG A 114 -51.88 56.94 -30.51
N LEU A 115 -50.84 56.50 -29.76
CA LEU A 115 -49.44 56.55 -30.21
C LEU A 115 -49.08 55.25 -30.91
N PRO A 116 -48.29 55.26 -31.98
CA PRO A 116 -47.95 54.02 -32.74
C PRO A 116 -46.93 53.18 -32.01
N GLN A 117 -47.25 51.89 -31.84
CA GLN A 117 -46.28 50.90 -31.38
C GLN A 117 -45.39 50.49 -32.56
N PRO A 118 -44.08 50.29 -32.33
CA PRO A 118 -43.21 49.77 -33.37
C PRO A 118 -43.54 48.27 -33.61
N ARG A 119 -43.89 47.98 -34.84
CA ARG A 119 -43.98 46.60 -35.32
C ARG A 119 -42.57 45.99 -35.37
N VAL A 120 -42.31 45.06 -34.50
CA VAL A 120 -41.18 44.16 -34.65
C VAL A 120 -41.60 43.08 -35.68
N ASP A 121 -41.04 43.21 -36.87
CA ASP A 121 -41.16 42.15 -37.86
C ASP A 121 -40.33 40.94 -37.43
N LEU A 122 -41.01 39.94 -36.86
CA LEU A 122 -40.42 38.63 -36.64
C LEU A 122 -40.13 37.99 -38.01
N PRO A 123 -38.92 37.46 -38.21
CA PRO A 123 -38.62 36.76 -39.45
C PRO A 123 -39.57 35.57 -39.63
N ARG A 124 -40.24 35.50 -40.75
CA ARG A 124 -41.10 34.38 -41.14
C ARG A 124 -40.25 33.13 -41.09
N VAL A 125 -40.48 32.25 -40.14
CA VAL A 125 -39.98 30.89 -40.12
C VAL A 125 -40.45 30.25 -41.40
N GLY A 126 -39.48 29.98 -42.32
CA GLY A 126 -39.76 29.35 -43.58
C GLY A 126 -40.56 28.06 -43.37
N GLN A 127 -41.52 27.79 -44.16
CA GLN A 127 -42.35 26.60 -44.08
C GLN A 127 -41.43 25.37 -44.07
N ILE A 128 -41.35 24.69 -42.89
CA ILE A 128 -40.60 23.48 -42.69
C ILE A 128 -41.12 22.45 -43.67
N ASN A 129 -40.30 22.08 -44.64
CA ASN A 129 -40.72 21.11 -45.66
C ASN A 129 -40.73 19.68 -45.08
N TRP A 130 -41.84 19.31 -44.44
CA TRP A 130 -42.07 18.04 -43.79
C TRP A 130 -41.76 16.83 -44.66
N LYS A 131 -41.77 16.95 -45.98
CA LYS A 131 -41.42 15.89 -46.94
C LYS A 131 -39.90 15.64 -46.91
N TRP A 132 -39.06 16.68 -46.72
CA TRP A 132 -37.59 16.53 -46.60
C TRP A 132 -37.20 15.93 -45.24
N ILE A 133 -37.86 16.39 -44.16
CA ILE A 133 -37.63 15.84 -42.84
C ILE A 133 -37.99 14.36 -42.79
N ARG A 134 -39.15 13.97 -43.32
CA ARG A 134 -39.55 12.55 -43.40
C ARG A 134 -38.60 11.73 -44.25
N ARG A 135 -38.13 12.24 -45.42
CA ARG A 135 -37.13 11.55 -46.25
C ARG A 135 -35.81 11.41 -45.54
N SER A 136 -35.30 12.46 -44.90
CA SER A 136 -34.08 12.43 -44.11
C SER A 136 -34.20 11.44 -42.93
N LEU A 137 -35.34 11.44 -42.21
CA LEU A 137 -35.62 10.50 -41.14
C LEU A 137 -35.65 9.04 -41.61
N TYR A 138 -36.29 8.76 -42.76
CA TYR A 138 -36.28 7.42 -43.38
C TYR A 138 -34.88 7.01 -43.82
N LEU A 139 -34.13 7.92 -44.43
CA LEU A 139 -32.76 7.66 -44.88
C LEU A 139 -31.83 7.44 -43.70
N THR A 140 -31.94 8.24 -42.63
CA THR A 140 -31.21 8.04 -41.39
C THR A 140 -31.59 6.73 -40.71
N ALA A 141 -32.88 6.40 -40.63
CA ALA A 141 -33.34 5.13 -40.09
C ALA A 141 -32.85 3.94 -40.94
N ALA A 142 -32.85 4.07 -42.26
CA ALA A 142 -32.31 3.04 -43.12
C ALA A 142 -30.80 2.85 -42.95
N VAL A 143 -30.02 3.93 -42.84
CA VAL A 143 -28.58 3.84 -42.56
C VAL A 143 -28.29 3.26 -41.19
N VAL A 144 -29.04 3.67 -40.18
CA VAL A 144 -28.87 3.16 -38.78
C VAL A 144 -29.22 1.68 -38.67
N ILE A 145 -30.13 1.16 -39.51
CA ILE A 145 -30.51 -0.27 -39.48
C ILE A 145 -29.69 -1.09 -40.45
N LEU A 146 -29.58 -0.62 -41.73
CA LEU A 146 -28.95 -1.41 -42.79
C LEU A 146 -27.43 -1.47 -42.68
N LEU A 147 -26.76 -0.37 -42.28
CA LEU A 147 -25.31 -0.36 -42.17
C LEU A 147 -24.78 -1.34 -41.14
N PRO A 148 -25.29 -1.38 -39.88
CA PRO A 148 -24.90 -2.39 -38.91
C PRO A 148 -25.22 -3.82 -39.39
N MET A 149 -26.36 -4.03 -40.06
CA MET A 149 -26.75 -5.34 -40.53
C MET A 149 -25.82 -5.84 -41.66
N VAL A 150 -25.44 -4.97 -42.62
CA VAL A 150 -24.46 -5.30 -43.67
C VAL A 150 -23.09 -5.56 -43.05
N THR A 151 -22.65 -4.71 -42.12
CA THR A 151 -21.37 -4.87 -41.43
C THR A 151 -21.32 -6.18 -40.63
N PHE A 152 -22.41 -6.52 -39.93
CA PHE A 152 -22.52 -7.79 -39.19
C PHE A 152 -22.47 -8.99 -40.16
N THR A 153 -23.21 -8.95 -41.27
CA THR A 153 -23.22 -10.03 -42.27
C THR A 153 -21.85 -10.23 -42.92
N MET A 154 -21.19 -9.14 -43.28
CA MET A 154 -19.82 -9.20 -43.82
C MET A 154 -18.82 -9.78 -42.76
N ALA A 155 -18.90 -9.32 -41.53
CA ALA A 155 -18.07 -9.86 -40.45
C ALA A 155 -18.36 -11.35 -40.20
N TYR A 156 -19.64 -11.76 -40.21
CA TYR A 156 -20.06 -13.16 -40.06
C TYR A 156 -19.51 -14.09 -41.17
N LEU A 157 -19.41 -13.59 -42.40
CA LEU A 157 -18.87 -14.37 -43.53
C LEU A 157 -17.33 -14.50 -43.47
N ILE A 158 -16.63 -13.48 -42.94
CA ILE A 158 -15.16 -13.40 -42.94
C ILE A 158 -14.56 -14.10 -41.71
N VAL A 159 -15.24 -14.05 -40.55
CA VAL A 159 -14.69 -14.60 -39.29
C VAL A 159 -14.71 -16.12 -39.33
N ASP A 160 -13.57 -16.74 -39.09
CA ASP A 160 -13.47 -18.19 -38.84
C ASP A 160 -13.70 -18.52 -37.36
N VAL A 161 -14.45 -19.59 -37.11
CA VAL A 161 -14.65 -20.14 -35.76
C VAL A 161 -13.77 -21.39 -35.62
N PRO A 162 -12.84 -21.42 -34.67
CA PRO A 162 -12.02 -22.61 -34.43
C PRO A 162 -12.89 -23.80 -34.07
N LYS A 163 -12.44 -25.00 -34.36
CA LYS A 163 -13.15 -26.25 -33.96
C LYS A 163 -13.02 -26.50 -32.46
N PRO A 164 -13.96 -27.25 -31.87
CA PRO A 164 -13.78 -27.74 -30.51
C PRO A 164 -12.44 -28.48 -30.36
N GLY A 165 -11.57 -28.05 -29.41
CA GLY A 165 -10.26 -28.64 -29.23
C GLY A 165 -9.07 -27.91 -29.88
N ASP A 166 -9.30 -27.03 -30.88
CA ASP A 166 -8.24 -26.24 -31.53
C ASP A 166 -7.81 -25.03 -30.70
N ILE A 167 -8.56 -24.71 -29.66
CA ILE A 167 -8.33 -23.51 -28.85
C ILE A 167 -7.23 -23.81 -27.82
N ARG A 168 -6.04 -23.30 -28.08
CA ARG A 168 -4.98 -23.25 -27.08
C ARG A 168 -5.37 -22.22 -26.02
N THR A 169 -6.04 -22.71 -24.99
CA THR A 169 -6.27 -21.91 -23.80
C THR A 169 -5.06 -22.10 -22.89
N ASN A 170 -4.47 -21.03 -22.45
CA ASN A 170 -3.51 -20.92 -21.35
C ASN A 170 -2.08 -20.77 -21.79
N GLN A 171 -1.71 -19.51 -21.86
CA GLN A 171 -0.32 -19.10 -21.95
C GLN A 171 0.12 -18.71 -20.54
N VAL A 172 1.20 -19.33 -20.08
CA VAL A 172 1.82 -19.04 -18.78
C VAL A 172 2.25 -17.57 -18.76
N SER A 173 1.73 -16.79 -17.83
CA SER A 173 2.24 -15.45 -17.58
C SER A 173 3.55 -15.54 -16.79
N THR A 174 4.54 -14.75 -17.20
CA THR A 174 5.87 -14.78 -16.62
C THR A 174 6.15 -13.46 -15.95
N ILE A 175 6.63 -13.51 -14.72
CA ILE A 175 7.16 -12.35 -13.98
C ILE A 175 8.67 -12.36 -14.09
N LEU A 176 9.21 -11.28 -14.64
CA LEU A 176 10.63 -11.08 -14.82
C LEU A 176 11.15 -10.00 -13.85
N ALA A 177 12.37 -10.14 -13.43
CA ALA A 177 13.12 -9.06 -12.78
C ALA A 177 13.45 -7.94 -13.78
N SER A 178 13.98 -6.84 -13.30
CA SER A 178 14.31 -5.67 -14.12
C SER A 178 15.38 -5.94 -15.19
N ASP A 179 16.22 -6.96 -15.00
CA ASP A 179 17.23 -7.42 -15.96
C ASP A 179 16.69 -8.43 -16.98
N GLY A 180 15.39 -8.78 -16.88
CA GLY A 180 14.74 -9.77 -17.72
C GLY A 180 14.91 -11.22 -17.27
N SER A 181 15.60 -11.48 -16.16
CA SER A 181 15.69 -12.81 -15.58
C SER A 181 14.33 -13.25 -14.99
N GLU A 182 14.01 -14.53 -15.12
CA GLU A 182 12.75 -15.08 -14.62
C GLU A 182 12.73 -15.14 -13.10
N MET A 183 11.70 -14.56 -12.49
CA MET A 183 11.45 -14.60 -11.03
C MET A 183 10.37 -15.58 -10.65
N ALA A 184 9.28 -15.59 -11.41
CA ALA A 184 8.13 -16.42 -11.17
C ALA A 184 7.41 -16.73 -12.47
N LYS A 185 6.79 -17.89 -12.53
CA LYS A 185 5.80 -18.22 -13.55
C LYS A 185 4.45 -18.29 -12.87
N ILE A 186 3.55 -17.44 -13.29
CA ILE A 186 2.15 -17.61 -12.97
C ILE A 186 1.67 -18.74 -13.86
N VAL A 187 1.97 -19.97 -13.39
CA VAL A 187 1.42 -21.15 -14.02
C VAL A 187 -0.04 -21.14 -13.65
N PRO A 188 -0.95 -21.02 -14.64
CA PRO A 188 -2.34 -21.29 -14.36
C PRO A 188 -2.38 -22.63 -13.61
N PRO A 189 -3.29 -22.82 -12.65
CA PRO A 189 -3.36 -24.04 -11.84
C PRO A 189 -3.60 -25.32 -12.67
N GLU A 190 -3.34 -25.26 -13.91
CA GLU A 190 -3.57 -26.23 -14.98
C GLU A 190 -2.54 -27.35 -15.07
N GLY A 191 -1.53 -27.35 -14.24
CA GLY A 191 -0.87 -28.59 -13.95
C GLY A 191 -1.87 -29.66 -13.44
N ASN A 192 -3.07 -29.23 -13.02
CA ASN A 192 -4.21 -30.03 -12.60
C ASN A 192 -5.47 -29.86 -13.48
N ARG A 193 -5.41 -29.12 -14.62
CA ARG A 193 -6.56 -29.05 -15.53
C ARG A 193 -6.78 -30.42 -16.17
N VAL A 194 -7.76 -31.11 -15.68
CA VAL A 194 -8.32 -32.30 -16.33
C VAL A 194 -9.55 -31.81 -17.09
N ASP A 195 -9.44 -31.76 -18.42
CA ASP A 195 -10.61 -31.54 -19.28
C ASP A 195 -11.58 -32.69 -19.08
N VAL A 196 -12.81 -32.41 -18.75
CA VAL A 196 -13.85 -33.40 -18.52
C VAL A 196 -14.86 -33.39 -19.67
N ASN A 197 -15.32 -34.58 -20.03
CA ASN A 197 -16.44 -34.70 -20.93
C ASN A 197 -17.71 -34.22 -20.24
N LEU A 198 -18.65 -33.67 -20.99
CA LEU A 198 -19.89 -33.17 -20.39
C LEU A 198 -20.66 -34.25 -19.64
N SER A 199 -20.56 -35.54 -20.08
CA SER A 199 -21.16 -36.71 -19.41
C SER A 199 -20.64 -36.92 -18.00
N GLN A 200 -19.41 -36.51 -17.66
CA GLN A 200 -18.80 -36.67 -16.36
C GLN A 200 -19.31 -35.58 -15.37
N VAL A 201 -19.77 -34.44 -15.88
CA VAL A 201 -20.33 -33.41 -15.04
C VAL A 201 -21.78 -33.77 -14.70
N PRO A 202 -22.17 -33.91 -13.43
CA PRO A 202 -23.55 -34.24 -13.03
C PRO A 202 -24.58 -33.30 -13.61
N MET A 203 -25.76 -33.80 -13.99
CA MET A 203 -26.79 -33.01 -14.64
C MET A 203 -27.21 -31.80 -13.80
N HIS A 204 -27.32 -31.96 -12.48
CA HIS A 204 -27.69 -30.86 -11.59
C HIS A 204 -26.63 -29.73 -11.52
N VAL A 205 -25.34 -30.07 -11.71
CA VAL A 205 -24.25 -29.07 -11.79
C VAL A 205 -24.37 -28.28 -13.08
N ARG A 206 -24.58 -28.94 -14.23
CA ARG A 206 -24.80 -28.26 -15.53
C ARG A 206 -26.00 -27.32 -15.43
N GLN A 207 -27.10 -27.78 -14.81
CA GLN A 207 -28.31 -27.01 -14.63
C GLN A 207 -28.13 -25.82 -13.68
N ALA A 208 -27.29 -25.95 -12.62
CA ALA A 208 -26.93 -24.85 -11.74
C ALA A 208 -26.21 -23.75 -12.51
N VAL A 209 -25.21 -24.10 -13.35
CA VAL A 209 -24.48 -23.13 -14.19
C VAL A 209 -25.40 -22.44 -15.18
N ILE A 210 -26.29 -23.19 -15.86
CA ILE A 210 -27.27 -22.64 -16.79
C ILE A 210 -28.26 -21.71 -16.05
N ALA A 211 -28.72 -22.09 -14.87
CA ALA A 211 -29.62 -21.26 -14.05
C ALA A 211 -28.94 -19.96 -13.57
N ALA A 212 -27.62 -20.03 -13.31
CA ALA A 212 -26.82 -18.89 -12.88
C ALA A 212 -26.52 -17.91 -14.02
N GLU A 213 -26.19 -18.41 -15.22
CA GLU A 213 -25.56 -17.62 -16.27
C GLU A 213 -26.47 -17.37 -17.49
N ASP A 214 -27.25 -18.38 -17.91
CA ASP A 214 -28.06 -18.28 -19.12
C ASP A 214 -29.26 -19.26 -19.07
N ARG A 215 -30.34 -18.87 -18.40
CA ARG A 215 -31.54 -19.70 -18.21
C ARG A 215 -32.19 -20.19 -19.51
N ASN A 216 -31.94 -19.52 -20.64
CA ASN A 216 -32.44 -19.87 -21.94
C ASN A 216 -31.38 -20.48 -22.87
N PHE A 217 -30.26 -20.96 -22.31
CA PHE A 217 -29.08 -21.42 -23.05
C PHE A 217 -29.40 -22.32 -24.23
N TYR A 218 -30.21 -23.36 -24.05
CA TYR A 218 -30.56 -24.29 -25.09
C TYR A 218 -31.53 -23.74 -26.13
N LEU A 219 -32.24 -22.61 -25.80
CA LEU A 219 -33.25 -22.02 -26.68
C LEU A 219 -32.73 -20.81 -27.48
N ASN A 220 -31.66 -20.16 -27.00
CA ASN A 220 -31.13 -18.95 -27.66
C ASN A 220 -30.17 -19.32 -28.80
N PRO A 221 -30.11 -18.52 -29.90
CA PRO A 221 -29.20 -18.73 -31.03
C PRO A 221 -27.78 -18.19 -30.76
N GLY A 222 -27.25 -18.36 -29.54
CA GLY A 222 -25.95 -17.83 -29.11
C GLY A 222 -25.97 -16.35 -28.68
N PHE A 223 -27.09 -15.66 -28.89
CA PHE A 223 -27.33 -14.27 -28.58
C PHE A 223 -28.73 -14.08 -28.02
N SER A 224 -28.89 -13.27 -26.96
CA SER A 224 -30.19 -12.95 -26.36
C SER A 224 -30.62 -11.53 -26.71
N PHE A 225 -31.55 -11.37 -27.66
CA PHE A 225 -32.15 -10.07 -27.98
C PHE A 225 -32.83 -9.42 -26.78
N THR A 226 -33.52 -10.23 -25.98
CA THR A 226 -34.22 -9.76 -24.78
C THR A 226 -33.23 -9.33 -23.69
N GLY A 227 -32.10 -10.04 -23.52
CA GLY A 227 -31.01 -9.67 -22.63
C GLY A 227 -30.32 -8.36 -23.05
N PHE A 228 -30.06 -8.23 -24.35
CA PHE A 228 -29.51 -6.99 -24.91
C PHE A 228 -30.45 -5.79 -24.75
N ALA A 229 -31.71 -5.94 -25.09
CA ALA A 229 -32.72 -4.86 -24.95
C ALA A 229 -32.90 -4.46 -23.47
N ARG A 230 -32.83 -5.43 -22.54
CA ARG A 230 -32.89 -5.18 -21.09
C ARG A 230 -31.62 -4.45 -20.60
N ALA A 231 -30.44 -4.87 -21.04
CA ALA A 231 -29.18 -4.21 -20.69
C ALA A 231 -29.12 -2.76 -21.19
N VAL A 232 -29.57 -2.50 -22.42
CA VAL A 232 -29.71 -1.15 -22.99
C VAL A 232 -30.70 -0.32 -22.17
N LYS A 233 -31.84 -0.88 -21.81
CA LYS A 233 -32.86 -0.20 -21.00
C LYS A 233 -32.30 0.14 -19.62
N ASN A 234 -31.64 -0.78 -18.94
CA ASN A 234 -31.10 -0.56 -17.58
C ASN A 234 -29.95 0.46 -17.58
N ASN A 235 -29.10 0.44 -18.61
CA ASN A 235 -28.04 1.43 -18.75
C ASN A 235 -28.54 2.85 -19.07
N LEU A 236 -29.68 2.97 -19.75
CA LEU A 236 -30.29 4.28 -20.10
C LEU A 236 -31.19 4.83 -18.97
N PHE A 237 -31.79 3.97 -18.16
CA PHE A 237 -32.82 4.33 -17.19
C PHE A 237 -32.49 3.99 -15.74
N GLY A 238 -31.22 3.61 -15.43
CA GLY A 238 -30.74 3.43 -14.05
C GLY A 238 -31.40 2.25 -13.34
N GLY A 239 -31.14 1.03 -13.77
CA GLY A 239 -31.55 -0.20 -13.09
C GLY A 239 -30.36 -1.08 -12.74
N ASP A 240 -30.57 -2.07 -11.85
CA ASP A 240 -29.53 -3.03 -11.47
C ASP A 240 -28.85 -3.65 -12.69
N LEU A 241 -27.53 -3.68 -12.70
CA LEU A 241 -26.68 -4.33 -13.70
C LEU A 241 -26.96 -5.84 -13.72
N GLN A 242 -27.96 -6.27 -14.44
CA GLN A 242 -28.18 -7.69 -14.72
C GLN A 242 -27.36 -8.12 -15.93
N GLY A 243 -26.54 -9.18 -15.75
CA GLY A 243 -25.77 -9.77 -16.83
C GLY A 243 -26.65 -10.22 -17.99
N GLY A 244 -26.44 -9.66 -19.16
CA GLY A 244 -27.17 -10.00 -20.40
C GLY A 244 -26.34 -10.82 -21.40
N SER A 245 -25.15 -11.32 -20.99
CA SER A 245 -24.28 -12.14 -21.84
C SER A 245 -24.63 -13.62 -21.73
N THR A 246 -24.73 -14.30 -22.86
CA THR A 246 -24.99 -15.75 -22.91
C THR A 246 -23.73 -16.55 -22.59
N ILE A 247 -23.86 -17.83 -22.21
CA ILE A 247 -22.74 -18.76 -22.01
C ILE A 247 -21.83 -18.78 -23.25
N THR A 248 -22.39 -18.81 -24.45
CA THR A 248 -21.64 -18.76 -25.71
C THR A 248 -20.80 -17.47 -25.83
N GLN A 249 -21.36 -16.31 -25.48
CA GLN A 249 -20.63 -15.04 -25.50
C GLN A 249 -19.52 -15.00 -24.45
N GLN A 250 -19.78 -15.56 -23.26
CA GLN A 250 -18.76 -15.66 -22.22
C GLN A 250 -17.61 -16.57 -22.62
N TYR A 251 -17.91 -17.71 -23.24
CA TYR A 251 -16.89 -18.59 -23.79
C TYR A 251 -16.05 -17.90 -24.84
N VAL A 252 -16.68 -17.23 -25.84
CA VAL A 252 -15.99 -16.47 -26.89
C VAL A 252 -15.11 -15.37 -26.28
N LYS A 253 -15.62 -14.65 -25.29
CA LYS A 253 -14.85 -13.63 -24.58
C LYS A 253 -13.59 -14.23 -23.95
N ASN A 254 -13.74 -15.31 -23.20
CA ASN A 254 -12.67 -15.89 -22.41
C ASN A 254 -11.65 -16.67 -23.25
N ALA A 255 -12.10 -17.37 -24.29
CA ALA A 255 -11.29 -18.27 -25.11
C ALA A 255 -10.69 -17.61 -26.36
N LEU A 256 -11.37 -16.63 -26.96
CA LEU A 256 -11.04 -16.17 -28.32
C LEU A 256 -10.72 -14.68 -28.47
N VAL A 257 -11.23 -13.81 -27.58
CA VAL A 257 -11.19 -12.37 -27.81
C VAL A 257 -10.43 -11.60 -26.74
N GLY A 258 -10.25 -12.16 -25.52
CA GLY A 258 -9.60 -11.51 -24.40
C GLY A 258 -10.45 -10.41 -23.71
N SER A 259 -9.98 -9.90 -22.57
CA SER A 259 -10.81 -9.09 -21.65
C SER A 259 -10.57 -7.58 -21.70
N ALA A 260 -9.43 -7.09 -22.08
CA ALA A 260 -9.05 -5.72 -21.72
C ALA A 260 -9.18 -4.71 -22.84
N GLN A 261 -10.27 -3.88 -22.86
CA GLN A 261 -10.23 -2.52 -23.43
C GLN A 261 -11.49 -1.73 -23.06
N HIS A 262 -11.35 -0.44 -22.71
CA HIS A 262 -12.43 0.51 -22.44
C HIS A 262 -12.67 1.44 -23.66
N GLY A 263 -13.83 2.08 -23.74
CA GLY A 263 -14.13 3.04 -24.79
C GLY A 263 -14.51 2.40 -26.13
N TRP A 264 -14.10 3.02 -27.24
CA TRP A 264 -14.43 2.58 -28.59
C TRP A 264 -13.94 1.17 -28.92
N SER A 265 -12.76 0.81 -28.45
CA SER A 265 -12.18 -0.53 -28.57
C SER A 265 -13.00 -1.60 -27.85
N GLY A 266 -13.54 -1.28 -26.66
CA GLY A 266 -14.47 -2.16 -25.94
C GLY A 266 -15.76 -2.43 -26.70
N LEU A 267 -16.32 -1.42 -27.38
CA LEU A 267 -17.50 -1.58 -28.24
C LEU A 267 -17.22 -2.48 -29.43
N MET A 268 -16.09 -2.28 -30.11
CA MET A 268 -15.67 -3.11 -31.26
C MET A 268 -15.40 -4.55 -30.83
N ARG A 269 -14.78 -4.75 -29.68
CA ARG A 269 -14.60 -6.09 -29.07
C ARG A 269 -15.95 -6.76 -28.83
N LYS A 270 -16.93 -6.04 -28.24
CA LYS A 270 -18.26 -6.61 -27.97
C LYS A 270 -19.02 -6.94 -29.27
N ALA A 271 -18.83 -6.16 -30.33
CA ALA A 271 -19.36 -6.48 -31.65
C ALA A 271 -18.72 -7.75 -32.24
N LYS A 272 -17.39 -7.92 -32.08
CA LYS A 272 -16.67 -9.13 -32.49
C LYS A 272 -17.13 -10.36 -31.73
N GLU A 273 -17.27 -10.25 -30.40
CA GLU A 273 -17.84 -11.34 -29.58
C GLU A 273 -19.22 -11.77 -30.10
N LEU A 274 -20.08 -10.82 -30.43
CA LEU A 274 -21.42 -11.10 -30.88
C LEU A 274 -21.41 -11.86 -32.21
N VAL A 275 -20.59 -11.45 -33.19
CA VAL A 275 -20.44 -12.11 -34.48
C VAL A 275 -19.95 -13.55 -34.32
N ILE A 276 -18.87 -13.74 -33.54
CA ILE A 276 -18.27 -15.05 -33.29
C ILE A 276 -19.25 -15.97 -32.55
N ALA A 277 -19.90 -15.48 -31.51
CA ALA A 277 -20.87 -16.25 -30.73
C ALA A 277 -22.07 -16.69 -31.53
N THR A 278 -22.57 -15.85 -32.48
CA THR A 278 -23.65 -16.17 -33.36
C THR A 278 -23.24 -17.25 -34.37
N LYS A 279 -22.05 -17.11 -35.00
CA LYS A 279 -21.52 -18.08 -35.95
C LYS A 279 -21.21 -19.41 -35.27
N MET A 280 -20.57 -19.37 -34.10
CA MET A 280 -20.29 -20.55 -33.30
C MET A 280 -21.54 -21.34 -32.90
N SER A 281 -22.63 -20.66 -32.54
CA SER A 281 -23.92 -21.33 -32.26
C SER A 281 -24.58 -21.98 -33.45
N GLY A 282 -24.18 -21.64 -34.67
CA GLY A 282 -24.58 -22.35 -35.88
C GLY A 282 -23.69 -23.54 -36.22
N GLU A 283 -22.47 -23.57 -35.77
CA GLU A 283 -21.46 -24.58 -36.13
C GLU A 283 -21.24 -25.62 -35.03
N TRP A 284 -21.42 -25.24 -33.76
CA TRP A 284 -21.23 -26.10 -32.57
C TRP A 284 -22.57 -26.52 -31.98
N SER A 285 -22.63 -27.74 -31.43
CA SER A 285 -23.77 -28.14 -30.60
C SER A 285 -23.78 -27.35 -29.28
N LYS A 286 -24.94 -27.19 -28.66
CA LYS A 286 -25.05 -26.56 -27.32
C LYS A 286 -24.25 -27.31 -26.26
N ASP A 287 -24.18 -28.61 -26.36
CA ASP A 287 -23.44 -29.46 -25.45
C ASP A 287 -21.92 -29.26 -25.60
N ASP A 288 -21.42 -29.08 -26.84
CA ASP A 288 -20.01 -28.77 -27.10
C ASP A 288 -19.65 -27.40 -26.52
N VAL A 289 -20.52 -26.41 -26.69
CA VAL A 289 -20.33 -25.07 -26.10
C VAL A 289 -20.29 -25.13 -24.57
N LEU A 290 -21.22 -25.86 -23.94
CA LEU A 290 -21.28 -26.00 -22.49
C LEU A 290 -20.07 -26.77 -21.95
N GLN A 291 -19.66 -27.84 -22.61
CA GLN A 291 -18.46 -28.60 -22.26
C GLN A 291 -17.22 -27.72 -22.32
N ALA A 292 -17.04 -26.99 -23.41
CA ALA A 292 -15.90 -26.09 -23.59
C ALA A 292 -15.92 -24.95 -22.56
N TYR A 293 -17.10 -24.38 -22.27
CA TYR A 293 -17.26 -23.36 -21.24
C TYR A 293 -16.89 -23.88 -19.86
N LEU A 294 -17.41 -25.03 -19.44
CA LEU A 294 -17.15 -25.63 -18.12
C LEU A 294 -15.69 -26.03 -17.94
N ASN A 295 -14.95 -26.29 -19.02
CA ASN A 295 -13.54 -26.61 -18.97
C ASN A 295 -12.60 -25.39 -18.88
N ILE A 296 -13.09 -24.15 -19.21
CA ILE A 296 -12.21 -22.99 -19.27
C ILE A 296 -12.56 -21.89 -18.27
N ILE A 297 -13.81 -21.84 -17.78
CA ILE A 297 -14.25 -20.74 -16.93
C ILE A 297 -13.52 -20.75 -15.58
N TYR A 298 -13.18 -19.57 -15.09
CA TYR A 298 -12.53 -19.36 -13.81
C TYR A 298 -13.53 -19.39 -12.67
N PHE A 299 -13.25 -20.16 -11.62
CA PHE A 299 -14.09 -20.32 -10.43
C PHE A 299 -13.51 -19.69 -9.16
N GLY A 300 -12.35 -19.03 -9.22
CA GLY A 300 -11.62 -18.57 -8.05
C GLY A 300 -10.57 -19.58 -7.57
N ARG A 301 -9.75 -19.21 -6.57
CA ARG A 301 -8.68 -20.04 -5.98
C ARG A 301 -7.70 -20.58 -7.01
N GLY A 302 -7.54 -19.88 -8.14
CA GLY A 302 -6.74 -20.40 -9.25
C GLY A 302 -7.35 -21.55 -10.03
N ALA A 303 -8.63 -21.92 -9.83
CA ALA A 303 -9.26 -23.05 -10.47
C ALA A 303 -9.92 -22.67 -11.80
N TYR A 304 -9.32 -23.13 -12.90
CA TYR A 304 -9.86 -23.03 -14.24
C TYR A 304 -10.50 -24.36 -14.65
N GLY A 305 -11.76 -24.30 -15.03
CA GLY A 305 -12.58 -25.45 -15.31
C GLY A 305 -13.20 -26.11 -14.08
N ILE A 306 -14.31 -26.78 -14.33
CA ILE A 306 -15.17 -27.37 -13.27
C ILE A 306 -14.47 -28.49 -12.48
N SER A 307 -13.57 -29.25 -13.12
CA SER A 307 -12.80 -30.31 -12.46
C SER A 307 -11.82 -29.73 -11.44
N ALA A 308 -11.06 -28.70 -11.85
CA ALA A 308 -10.14 -27.99 -10.95
C ALA A 308 -10.91 -27.28 -9.81
N ALA A 309 -12.07 -26.71 -10.10
CA ALA A 309 -12.92 -26.07 -9.10
C ALA A 309 -13.48 -27.07 -8.07
N SER A 310 -13.92 -28.25 -8.52
CA SER A 310 -14.36 -29.34 -7.65
C SER A 310 -13.26 -29.73 -6.66
N LYS A 311 -12.02 -29.86 -7.15
CA LYS A 311 -10.86 -30.18 -6.32
C LYS A 311 -10.50 -29.04 -5.35
N ALA A 312 -10.47 -27.78 -5.83
CA ALA A 312 -10.05 -26.62 -5.04
C ALA A 312 -11.03 -26.25 -3.93
N TYR A 313 -12.33 -26.47 -4.14
CA TYR A 313 -13.35 -26.11 -3.17
C TYR A 313 -13.81 -27.26 -2.27
N PHE A 314 -13.77 -28.51 -2.77
CA PHE A 314 -14.37 -29.64 -2.07
C PHE A 314 -13.46 -30.87 -1.96
N ASP A 315 -12.26 -30.83 -2.55
CA ASP A 315 -11.31 -31.96 -2.62
C ASP A 315 -11.95 -33.24 -3.19
N LYS A 316 -12.83 -33.11 -4.21
CA LYS A 316 -13.61 -34.17 -4.82
C LYS A 316 -13.43 -34.24 -6.34
N PRO A 317 -13.55 -35.42 -6.99
CA PRO A 317 -13.76 -35.49 -8.43
C PRO A 317 -15.13 -34.86 -8.80
N VAL A 318 -15.21 -34.31 -10.02
CA VAL A 318 -16.37 -33.55 -10.50
C VAL A 318 -17.67 -34.37 -10.52
N GLU A 319 -17.56 -35.66 -10.75
CA GLU A 319 -18.67 -36.62 -10.79
C GLU A 319 -19.39 -36.75 -9.43
N GLN A 320 -18.73 -36.39 -8.33
CA GLN A 320 -19.23 -36.52 -6.97
C GLN A 320 -19.82 -35.23 -6.41
N LEU A 321 -19.84 -34.16 -7.21
CA LEU A 321 -20.42 -32.88 -6.77
C LEU A 321 -21.92 -33.04 -6.47
N THR A 322 -22.37 -32.57 -5.32
CA THR A 322 -23.77 -32.49 -4.91
C THR A 322 -24.48 -31.29 -5.53
N VAL A 323 -25.81 -31.22 -5.39
CA VAL A 323 -26.61 -30.04 -5.82
C VAL A 323 -26.12 -28.75 -5.15
N ALA A 324 -25.90 -28.80 -3.83
CA ALA A 324 -25.44 -27.66 -3.06
C ALA A 324 -24.06 -27.16 -3.52
N GLU A 325 -23.13 -28.07 -3.74
CA GLU A 325 -21.76 -27.77 -4.20
C GLU A 325 -21.76 -27.22 -5.64
N GLY A 326 -22.53 -27.84 -6.54
CA GLY A 326 -22.68 -27.36 -7.90
C GLY A 326 -23.31 -25.95 -7.98
N ALA A 327 -24.27 -25.67 -7.12
CA ALA A 327 -24.89 -24.35 -7.01
C ALA A 327 -23.90 -23.30 -6.46
N LEU A 328 -23.01 -23.69 -5.52
CA LEU A 328 -21.95 -22.78 -5.03
C LEU A 328 -20.95 -22.47 -6.13
N LEU A 329 -20.41 -23.47 -6.83
CA LEU A 329 -19.52 -23.23 -7.95
C LEU A 329 -20.14 -22.31 -9.02
N ALA A 330 -21.42 -22.56 -9.36
CA ALA A 330 -22.15 -21.70 -10.30
C ALA A 330 -22.31 -20.24 -9.79
N ALA A 331 -22.48 -20.06 -8.48
CA ALA A 331 -22.58 -18.75 -7.85
C ALA A 331 -21.27 -17.95 -7.96
N LEU A 332 -20.14 -18.64 -7.86
CA LEU A 332 -18.81 -18.04 -7.89
C LEU A 332 -18.42 -17.48 -9.26
N ILE A 333 -18.93 -18.02 -10.36
CA ILE A 333 -18.59 -17.61 -11.75
C ILE A 333 -18.70 -16.09 -11.95
N ARG A 334 -19.68 -15.45 -11.30
CA ARG A 334 -19.93 -14.01 -11.45
C ARG A 334 -18.78 -13.12 -10.97
N ARG A 335 -18.19 -13.45 -9.82
CA ARG A 335 -17.07 -12.73 -9.17
C ARG A 335 -16.22 -13.72 -8.37
N PRO A 336 -15.41 -14.54 -9.05
CA PRO A 336 -14.80 -15.73 -8.45
C PRO A 336 -13.90 -15.44 -7.23
N SER A 337 -13.11 -14.38 -7.28
CA SER A 337 -12.17 -14.05 -6.19
C SER A 337 -12.83 -13.31 -5.03
N THR A 338 -13.92 -12.56 -5.29
CA THR A 338 -14.59 -11.76 -4.24
C THR A 338 -15.78 -12.45 -3.60
N LEU A 339 -16.40 -13.42 -4.28
CA LEU A 339 -17.51 -14.24 -3.73
C LEU A 339 -17.02 -15.56 -3.13
N ASP A 340 -15.70 -15.77 -2.99
CA ASP A 340 -15.18 -16.95 -2.27
C ASP A 340 -15.76 -16.98 -0.85
N PRO A 341 -16.33 -18.09 -0.37
CA PRO A 341 -16.87 -18.19 1.00
C PRO A 341 -15.88 -17.84 2.11
N ALA A 342 -14.57 -17.96 1.84
CA ALA A 342 -13.53 -17.54 2.77
C ALA A 342 -13.29 -16.02 2.79
N VAL A 343 -13.77 -15.29 1.76
CA VAL A 343 -13.60 -13.84 1.61
C VAL A 343 -14.90 -13.09 1.93
N ASP A 344 -16.02 -13.55 1.34
CA ASP A 344 -17.34 -12.94 1.50
C ASP A 344 -18.39 -14.06 1.74
N PRO A 345 -18.47 -14.61 2.95
CA PRO A 345 -19.39 -15.71 3.26
C PRO A 345 -20.85 -15.33 3.07
N GLU A 346 -21.23 -14.08 3.40
CA GLU A 346 -22.62 -13.61 3.27
C GLU A 346 -23.01 -13.43 1.80
N GLY A 347 -22.16 -12.80 1.00
CA GLY A 347 -22.36 -12.65 -0.44
C GLY A 347 -22.39 -13.97 -1.18
N ALA A 348 -21.51 -14.91 -0.80
CA ALA A 348 -21.51 -16.27 -1.32
C ALA A 348 -22.82 -17.00 -1.03
N HIS A 349 -23.28 -16.94 0.23
CA HIS A 349 -24.54 -17.55 0.65
C HIS A 349 -25.75 -16.93 -0.04
N ALA A 350 -25.82 -15.62 -0.14
CA ALA A 350 -26.88 -14.91 -0.84
C ALA A 350 -26.95 -15.30 -2.33
N ARG A 351 -25.77 -15.35 -3.01
CA ARG A 351 -25.70 -15.73 -4.43
C ARG A 351 -26.00 -17.20 -4.65
N TRP A 352 -25.57 -18.09 -3.75
CA TRP A 352 -25.90 -19.51 -3.78
C TRP A 352 -27.43 -19.74 -3.69
N ASN A 353 -28.11 -19.07 -2.78
CA ASN A 353 -29.57 -19.10 -2.68
C ASN A 353 -30.22 -18.67 -3.99
N TRP A 354 -29.72 -17.58 -4.59
CA TRP A 354 -30.23 -17.06 -5.87
C TRP A 354 -30.08 -18.07 -7.02
N VAL A 355 -29.00 -18.88 -7.04
CA VAL A 355 -28.80 -19.95 -8.03
C VAL A 355 -29.79 -21.06 -7.81
N LEU A 356 -29.98 -21.54 -6.59
CA LEU A 356 -30.94 -22.59 -6.25
C LEU A 356 -32.37 -22.17 -6.60
N ASP A 357 -32.76 -20.92 -6.32
CA ASP A 357 -34.06 -20.39 -6.69
C ASP A 357 -34.22 -20.34 -8.23
N GLY A 358 -33.16 -20.00 -8.94
CA GLY A 358 -33.11 -20.09 -10.42
C GLY A 358 -33.26 -21.51 -10.95
N MET A 359 -32.71 -22.51 -10.24
CA MET A 359 -32.92 -23.92 -10.58
C MET A 359 -34.37 -24.37 -10.40
N VAL A 360 -35.06 -23.84 -9.37
CA VAL A 360 -36.49 -24.09 -9.18
C VAL A 360 -37.33 -23.44 -10.30
N GLU A 361 -37.01 -22.21 -10.66
CA GLU A 361 -37.67 -21.46 -11.74
C GLU A 361 -37.55 -22.20 -13.10
N THR A 362 -36.36 -22.75 -13.37
CA THR A 362 -36.08 -23.53 -14.58
C THR A 362 -36.56 -24.97 -14.51
N LYS A 363 -37.21 -25.37 -13.42
CA LYS A 363 -37.68 -26.75 -13.14
C LYS A 363 -36.53 -27.78 -13.08
N ALA A 364 -35.34 -27.38 -12.83
CA ALA A 364 -34.16 -28.23 -12.64
C ALA A 364 -34.08 -28.80 -11.22
N LEU A 365 -34.73 -28.15 -10.26
CA LEU A 365 -34.80 -28.57 -8.86
C LEU A 365 -36.26 -28.46 -8.38
N SER A 366 -36.72 -29.44 -7.56
CA SER A 366 -38.02 -29.30 -6.95
C SER A 366 -38.03 -28.31 -5.76
N PRO A 367 -39.11 -27.64 -5.40
CA PRO A 367 -39.20 -26.81 -4.22
C PRO A 367 -38.85 -27.53 -2.91
N ASN A 368 -39.16 -28.81 -2.81
CA ASN A 368 -38.85 -29.63 -1.63
C ASN A 368 -37.33 -29.92 -1.55
N ASP A 369 -36.72 -30.28 -2.69
CA ASP A 369 -35.26 -30.50 -2.74
C ASP A 369 -34.50 -29.19 -2.53
N ARG A 370 -35.04 -28.06 -2.98
CA ARG A 370 -34.47 -26.74 -2.70
C ARG A 370 -34.46 -26.43 -1.19
N ALA A 371 -35.55 -26.72 -0.51
CA ALA A 371 -35.67 -26.48 0.94
C ALA A 371 -34.74 -27.39 1.78
N ALA A 372 -34.33 -28.52 1.22
CA ALA A 372 -33.41 -29.47 1.85
C ALA A 372 -31.92 -29.12 1.65
N GLN A 373 -31.61 -28.15 0.79
CA GLN A 373 -30.19 -27.78 0.56
C GLN A 373 -29.61 -26.98 1.72
N VAL A 374 -28.42 -27.38 2.12
CA VAL A 374 -27.59 -26.69 3.13
C VAL A 374 -26.37 -26.13 2.44
N PHE A 375 -25.95 -24.93 2.83
CA PHE A 375 -24.75 -24.30 2.28
C PHE A 375 -23.53 -25.20 2.54
N PRO A 376 -22.74 -25.55 1.50
CA PRO A 376 -21.68 -26.53 1.66
C PRO A 376 -20.43 -25.94 2.32
N GLU A 377 -19.77 -26.75 3.14
CA GLU A 377 -18.44 -26.44 3.64
C GLU A 377 -17.41 -26.52 2.50
N THR A 378 -16.39 -25.64 2.54
CA THR A 378 -15.31 -25.61 1.54
C THR A 378 -13.96 -25.86 2.18
N VAL A 379 -13.06 -26.44 1.42
CA VAL A 379 -11.63 -26.57 1.82
C VAL A 379 -11.05 -25.18 2.08
N PRO A 380 -10.26 -24.96 3.13
CA PRO A 380 -9.53 -23.72 3.34
C PRO A 380 -8.65 -23.35 2.14
N PRO A 381 -8.60 -22.06 1.71
CA PRO A 381 -7.88 -21.64 0.50
C PRO A 381 -6.37 -21.92 0.51
N ASP A 382 -5.74 -21.91 1.67
CA ASP A 382 -4.34 -22.21 1.90
C ASP A 382 -3.98 -23.68 1.60
N LEU A 383 -4.88 -24.60 1.89
CA LEU A 383 -4.72 -26.03 1.59
C LEU A 383 -4.93 -26.32 0.10
N ALA A 384 -5.81 -25.56 -0.56
CA ALA A 384 -6.12 -25.75 -1.99
C ALA A 384 -4.98 -25.30 -2.93
N ARG A 385 -4.06 -24.43 -2.46
CA ARG A 385 -3.02 -23.77 -3.27
C ARG A 385 -1.64 -24.44 -3.23
N ALA A 386 -1.41 -25.46 -2.43
CA ALA A 386 -0.07 -25.89 -2.01
C ALA A 386 0.84 -26.49 -3.09
N GLU A 387 0.36 -26.95 -4.25
CA GLU A 387 1.18 -27.76 -5.17
C GLU A 387 1.90 -27.00 -6.30
N ASN A 388 1.48 -25.78 -6.69
CA ASN A 388 2.02 -25.08 -7.89
C ASN A 388 2.47 -23.63 -7.66
N GLN A 389 2.80 -23.23 -6.44
CA GLN A 389 3.11 -21.83 -6.12
C GLN A 389 4.59 -21.50 -6.19
N THR A 390 4.86 -20.25 -6.58
CA THR A 390 6.18 -19.62 -6.44
C THR A 390 6.64 -19.74 -4.98
N LYS A 391 7.86 -20.24 -4.76
CA LYS A 391 8.39 -20.49 -3.42
C LYS A 391 9.16 -19.27 -2.89
N GLY A 392 9.24 -19.17 -1.57
CA GLY A 392 10.04 -18.17 -0.89
C GLY A 392 9.55 -16.72 -1.07
N PRO A 393 10.44 -15.73 -0.94
CA PRO A 393 10.08 -14.30 -1.00
C PRO A 393 9.44 -13.87 -2.33
N ASN A 394 9.77 -14.55 -3.44
CA ASN A 394 9.22 -14.25 -4.77
C ASN A 394 7.69 -14.38 -4.80
N GLY A 395 7.07 -15.25 -3.99
CA GLY A 395 5.61 -15.36 -3.93
C GLY A 395 4.96 -14.12 -3.29
N LEU A 396 5.66 -13.44 -2.38
CA LEU A 396 5.19 -12.17 -1.82
C LEU A 396 5.29 -11.05 -2.87
N ILE A 397 6.36 -11.03 -3.67
CA ILE A 397 6.52 -10.09 -4.79
C ILE A 397 5.43 -10.33 -5.84
N GLU A 398 5.17 -11.58 -6.20
CA GLU A 398 4.07 -11.95 -7.11
C GLU A 398 2.72 -11.40 -6.64
N ARG A 399 2.42 -11.49 -5.34
CA ARG A 399 1.20 -10.92 -4.75
C ARG A 399 1.13 -9.39 -4.89
N GLN A 400 2.24 -8.67 -4.70
CA GLN A 400 2.28 -7.21 -4.87
C GLN A 400 2.11 -6.82 -6.34
N VAL A 401 2.80 -7.51 -7.26
CA VAL A 401 2.66 -7.33 -8.72
C VAL A 401 1.22 -7.58 -9.16
N THR A 402 0.60 -8.68 -8.71
CA THR A 402 -0.80 -9.00 -9.03
C THR A 402 -1.76 -7.93 -8.53
N ARG A 403 -1.55 -7.42 -7.31
CA ARG A 403 -2.35 -6.33 -6.75
C ARG A 403 -2.23 -5.06 -7.58
N GLU A 404 -1.00 -4.66 -7.92
CA GLU A 404 -0.74 -3.47 -8.72
C GLU A 404 -1.35 -3.58 -10.12
N LEU A 405 -1.27 -4.75 -10.77
CA LEU A 405 -1.90 -5.00 -12.06
C LEU A 405 -3.43 -4.87 -11.99
N LEU A 406 -4.05 -5.36 -10.93
CA LEU A 406 -5.49 -5.25 -10.71
C LEU A 406 -5.92 -3.81 -10.42
N GLU A 407 -5.26 -3.14 -9.48
CA GLU A 407 -5.67 -1.82 -8.97
C GLU A 407 -5.41 -0.70 -9.98
N LEU A 408 -4.23 -0.68 -10.62
CA LEU A 408 -3.80 0.41 -11.48
C LEU A 408 -4.11 0.19 -12.97
N PHE A 409 -4.04 -1.06 -13.43
CA PHE A 409 -4.18 -1.37 -14.86
C PHE A 409 -5.46 -2.12 -15.16
N ASN A 410 -6.28 -2.43 -14.14
CA ASN A 410 -7.51 -3.21 -14.27
C ASN A 410 -7.29 -4.55 -15.01
N ILE A 411 -6.12 -5.16 -14.82
CA ILE A 411 -5.76 -6.49 -15.31
C ILE A 411 -6.14 -7.48 -14.22
N ASP A 412 -7.26 -8.15 -14.39
CA ASP A 412 -7.77 -9.11 -13.43
C ASP A 412 -6.94 -10.42 -13.40
N GLU A 413 -7.09 -11.18 -12.34
CA GLU A 413 -6.42 -12.45 -12.16
C GLU A 413 -6.70 -13.43 -13.31
N GLN A 414 -7.90 -13.40 -13.86
CA GLN A 414 -8.26 -14.22 -15.03
C GLN A 414 -7.42 -13.84 -16.26
N THR A 415 -7.26 -12.55 -16.54
CA THR A 415 -6.44 -12.05 -17.65
C THR A 415 -4.98 -12.43 -17.45
N LEU A 416 -4.46 -12.23 -16.23
CA LEU A 416 -3.09 -12.58 -15.85
C LEU A 416 -2.80 -14.09 -16.07
N ASN A 417 -3.74 -14.92 -15.72
CA ASN A 417 -3.61 -16.38 -15.80
C ASN A 417 -3.87 -16.97 -17.19
N THR A 418 -4.53 -16.24 -18.11
CA THR A 418 -4.95 -16.82 -19.40
C THR A 418 -4.29 -16.18 -20.62
N GLN A 419 -3.75 -14.96 -20.50
CA GLN A 419 -3.26 -14.21 -21.68
C GLN A 419 -1.76 -14.31 -21.91
N GLY A 420 -1.02 -15.06 -21.07
CA GLY A 420 0.42 -15.22 -21.23
C GLY A 420 1.15 -13.88 -21.19
N LEU A 421 0.86 -13.07 -20.17
CA LEU A 421 1.49 -11.77 -20.02
C LEU A 421 2.96 -11.96 -19.62
N VAL A 422 3.82 -11.13 -20.15
CA VAL A 422 5.19 -10.95 -19.70
C VAL A 422 5.22 -9.66 -18.90
N VAL A 423 5.35 -9.79 -17.57
CA VAL A 423 5.40 -8.67 -16.62
C VAL A 423 6.85 -8.49 -16.19
N THR A 424 7.49 -7.43 -16.63
CA THR A 424 8.81 -7.04 -16.11
C THR A 424 8.60 -6.18 -14.88
N THR A 425 9.21 -6.58 -13.78
CA THR A 425 9.16 -5.85 -12.51
C THR A 425 10.31 -4.85 -12.38
N THR A 426 10.19 -3.99 -11.39
CA THR A 426 11.25 -3.07 -10.98
C THR A 426 12.32 -3.73 -10.10
N ILE A 427 12.11 -4.97 -9.67
CA ILE A 427 13.00 -5.72 -8.77
C ILE A 427 14.38 -5.90 -9.42
N ASP A 428 15.40 -5.41 -8.74
CA ASP A 428 16.80 -5.63 -9.14
C ASP A 428 17.32 -6.93 -8.52
N PRO A 429 17.75 -7.91 -9.31
CA PRO A 429 18.19 -9.20 -8.78
C PRO A 429 19.40 -9.12 -7.86
N GLN A 430 20.27 -8.11 -8.00
CA GLN A 430 21.40 -7.92 -7.11
C GLN A 430 20.92 -7.41 -5.74
N ALA A 431 20.04 -6.40 -5.73
CA ALA A 431 19.47 -5.84 -4.52
C ALA A 431 18.60 -6.87 -3.78
N GLN A 432 17.77 -7.63 -4.51
CA GLN A 432 16.93 -8.68 -3.95
C GLN A 432 17.76 -9.77 -3.27
N ARG A 433 18.78 -10.31 -3.99
CA ARG A 433 19.69 -11.30 -3.40
C ARG A 433 20.51 -10.76 -2.23
N ALA A 434 20.81 -9.45 -2.22
CA ALA A 434 21.52 -8.82 -1.10
C ALA A 434 20.64 -8.79 0.15
N ALA A 435 19.36 -8.41 0.01
CA ALA A 435 18.39 -8.41 1.11
C ALA A 435 18.16 -9.83 1.67
N GLU A 436 17.88 -10.81 0.81
CA GLU A 436 17.69 -12.21 1.20
C GLU A 436 18.90 -12.79 1.94
N LYS A 437 20.10 -12.57 1.42
CA LYS A 437 21.35 -13.04 2.05
C LYS A 437 21.65 -12.34 3.37
N ALA A 438 21.32 -11.04 3.47
CA ALA A 438 21.49 -10.30 4.71
C ALA A 438 20.57 -10.86 5.80
N VAL A 439 19.28 -11.04 5.49
CA VAL A 439 18.31 -11.61 6.43
C VAL A 439 18.74 -13.03 6.83
N ALA A 440 19.00 -13.91 5.87
CA ALA A 440 19.41 -15.28 6.15
C ALA A 440 20.66 -15.36 7.02
N LYS A 441 21.66 -14.49 6.77
CA LYS A 441 22.90 -14.46 7.56
C LYS A 441 22.69 -14.04 9.01
N TYR A 442 21.89 -13.00 9.23
CA TYR A 442 21.79 -12.36 10.55
C TYR A 442 20.68 -12.94 11.42
N LEU A 443 19.70 -13.63 10.82
CA LEU A 443 18.71 -14.39 11.56
C LEU A 443 19.14 -15.84 11.82
N ASP A 444 20.22 -16.32 11.18
CA ASP A 444 20.75 -17.66 11.44
C ASP A 444 21.17 -17.79 12.91
N GLY A 445 20.66 -18.83 13.57
CA GLY A 445 20.91 -19.10 14.98
C GLY A 445 20.17 -18.17 15.96
N GLN A 446 19.28 -17.29 15.49
CA GLN A 446 18.37 -16.52 16.34
C GLN A 446 17.10 -17.32 16.69
N ASP A 447 16.20 -16.71 17.47
CA ASP A 447 14.92 -17.31 17.83
C ASP A 447 14.12 -17.68 16.56
N PRO A 448 13.58 -18.92 16.45
CA PRO A 448 12.76 -19.35 15.31
C PRO A 448 11.53 -18.48 15.05
N ASP A 449 11.00 -17.77 16.06
CA ASP A 449 9.88 -16.84 15.93
C ASP A 449 10.32 -15.44 15.48
N MET A 450 11.63 -15.18 15.40
CA MET A 450 12.12 -13.89 14.88
C MET A 450 11.85 -13.74 13.39
N ARG A 451 11.46 -12.53 12.99
CA ARG A 451 11.17 -12.16 11.60
C ARG A 451 11.88 -10.86 11.24
N ALA A 452 12.15 -10.73 9.95
CA ALA A 452 12.61 -9.47 9.38
C ALA A 452 11.80 -9.13 8.13
N ALA A 453 11.73 -7.83 7.83
CA ALA A 453 11.28 -7.34 6.53
C ALA A 453 12.25 -6.29 6.01
N VAL A 454 12.48 -6.31 4.70
CA VAL A 454 13.39 -5.39 4.00
C VAL A 454 12.72 -4.89 2.74
N VAL A 455 12.66 -3.57 2.57
CA VAL A 455 12.18 -2.94 1.33
C VAL A 455 13.21 -1.90 0.90
N SER A 456 13.62 -1.97 -0.37
CA SER A 456 14.53 -1.01 -0.99
C SER A 456 13.86 -0.34 -2.18
N ILE A 457 13.89 1.00 -2.23
CA ILE A 457 13.22 1.84 -3.24
C ILE A 457 14.22 2.78 -3.87
N ASP A 458 14.15 2.93 -5.19
CA ASP A 458 14.90 3.92 -5.95
C ASP A 458 14.25 5.31 -5.76
N PRO A 459 14.97 6.29 -5.16
CA PRO A 459 14.40 7.61 -4.91
C PRO A 459 14.02 8.40 -6.17
N HIS A 460 14.65 8.11 -7.31
CA HIS A 460 14.44 8.86 -8.54
C HIS A 460 13.11 8.57 -9.25
N ASN A 461 12.48 7.43 -8.93
CA ASN A 461 11.30 6.98 -9.66
C ASN A 461 10.29 6.16 -8.84
N GLY A 462 10.58 5.84 -7.58
CA GLY A 462 9.71 5.01 -6.74
C GLY A 462 9.79 3.50 -7.01
N ALA A 463 10.66 3.05 -7.90
CA ALA A 463 10.81 1.63 -8.25
C ALA A 463 11.26 0.80 -7.04
N VAL A 464 10.51 -0.23 -6.69
CA VAL A 464 10.89 -1.18 -5.64
C VAL A 464 11.98 -2.10 -6.17
N ARG A 465 13.21 -1.93 -5.68
CA ARG A 465 14.40 -2.66 -6.13
C ARG A 465 14.62 -3.98 -5.39
N ALA A 466 14.22 -4.05 -4.13
CA ALA A 466 14.21 -5.27 -3.33
C ALA A 466 13.00 -5.29 -2.41
N TYR A 467 12.44 -6.49 -2.21
CA TYR A 467 11.30 -6.70 -1.35
C TYR A 467 11.38 -8.07 -0.67
N TYR A 468 11.52 -8.05 0.64
CA TYR A 468 11.52 -9.24 1.48
C TYR A 468 10.52 -9.04 2.62
N GLY A 469 9.41 -9.74 2.57
CA GLY A 469 8.36 -9.72 3.61
C GLY A 469 8.31 -11.02 4.43
N GLY A 470 9.23 -11.96 4.20
CA GLY A 470 9.30 -13.26 4.84
C GLY A 470 9.65 -14.39 3.84
N ASP A 471 9.96 -15.58 4.35
CA ASP A 471 10.40 -16.73 3.55
C ASP A 471 9.24 -17.56 3.01
N ASN A 472 8.04 -17.37 3.50
CA ASN A 472 6.88 -18.15 3.09
C ASN A 472 6.05 -17.37 2.06
N ALA A 473 6.02 -17.84 0.82
CA ALA A 473 5.25 -17.27 -0.27
C ALA A 473 3.76 -17.04 0.07
N ASN A 474 3.18 -17.94 0.86
CA ASN A 474 1.78 -17.90 1.32
C ASN A 474 1.62 -17.32 2.72
N GLY A 475 2.74 -16.97 3.36
CA GLY A 475 2.76 -16.48 4.71
C GLY A 475 2.30 -15.02 4.86
N PHE A 476 2.37 -14.58 6.08
CA PHE A 476 2.14 -13.18 6.43
C PHE A 476 3.25 -12.31 5.83
N ASP A 477 2.86 -11.20 5.21
CA ASP A 477 3.77 -10.26 4.57
C ASP A 477 4.14 -9.16 5.56
N PHE A 478 5.28 -9.33 6.23
CA PHE A 478 5.75 -8.36 7.22
C PHE A 478 6.14 -7.00 6.62
N ALA A 479 6.41 -6.93 5.32
CA ALA A 479 6.67 -5.66 4.65
C ALA A 479 5.41 -4.80 4.45
N GLN A 480 4.23 -5.42 4.51
CA GLN A 480 2.91 -4.77 4.47
C GLN A 480 2.24 -4.70 5.86
N ALA A 481 2.86 -5.23 6.89
CA ALA A 481 2.32 -5.22 8.25
C ALA A 481 2.37 -3.82 8.86
N GLY A 482 1.35 -3.48 9.64
CA GLY A 482 1.35 -2.29 10.49
C GLY A 482 2.23 -2.50 11.72
N LEU A 483 3.39 -1.84 11.78
CA LEU A 483 4.44 -2.03 12.77
C LEU A 483 4.83 -0.69 13.41
N GLN A 484 5.14 -0.68 14.71
CA GLN A 484 5.55 0.54 15.41
C GLN A 484 7.01 0.86 15.11
N THR A 485 7.28 2.09 14.68
CA THR A 485 8.58 2.50 14.14
C THR A 485 9.59 3.00 15.17
N GLY A 486 9.11 3.30 16.35
CA GLY A 486 9.98 3.88 17.38
C GLY A 486 10.65 5.18 16.93
N SER A 487 11.87 5.37 17.36
CA SER A 487 12.63 6.61 17.12
C SER A 487 12.93 6.93 15.64
N SER A 488 12.69 6.03 14.69
CA SER A 488 12.83 6.38 13.26
C SER A 488 11.79 7.40 12.82
N PHE A 489 10.69 7.56 13.58
CA PHE A 489 9.65 8.55 13.31
C PHE A 489 10.05 10.00 13.68
N LYS A 490 11.08 10.20 14.51
CA LYS A 490 11.59 11.54 14.89
C LYS A 490 11.99 12.40 13.69
N VAL A 491 12.33 11.76 12.58
CA VAL A 491 12.71 12.44 11.33
C VAL A 491 11.57 13.34 10.82
N PHE A 492 10.31 12.93 10.96
CA PHE A 492 9.16 13.73 10.54
C PHE A 492 8.91 14.93 11.44
N ALA A 493 9.25 14.84 12.73
CA ALA A 493 9.26 16.02 13.60
C ALA A 493 10.35 17.03 13.20
N LEU A 494 11.48 16.55 12.68
CA LEU A 494 12.52 17.43 12.13
C LEU A 494 12.07 18.08 10.83
N VAL A 495 11.39 17.34 9.93
CA VAL A 495 10.78 17.91 8.72
C VAL A 495 9.83 19.04 9.10
N ALA A 496 8.86 18.79 9.99
CA ALA A 496 7.88 19.79 10.43
C ALA A 496 8.54 21.00 11.09
N ALA A 497 9.63 20.79 11.86
CA ALA A 497 10.37 21.88 12.49
C ALA A 497 11.05 22.80 11.45
N LEU A 498 11.72 22.19 10.47
CA LEU A 498 12.37 22.94 9.39
C LEU A 498 11.38 23.67 8.51
N GLU A 499 10.22 23.07 8.18
CA GLU A 499 9.15 23.74 7.44
C GLU A 499 8.59 24.96 8.17
N GLN A 500 8.61 24.93 9.51
CA GLN A 500 8.21 26.06 10.36
C GLN A 500 9.36 27.03 10.64
N GLY A 501 10.51 26.89 9.97
CA GLY A 501 11.66 27.78 10.13
C GLY A 501 12.50 27.54 11.39
N ILE A 502 12.32 26.40 12.07
CA ILE A 502 13.17 25.99 13.19
C ILE A 502 14.39 25.26 12.61
N GLY A 503 15.52 25.97 12.52
CA GLY A 503 16.75 25.46 11.90
C GLY A 503 17.48 24.41 12.75
N LEU A 504 18.43 23.69 12.16
CA LEU A 504 19.19 22.60 12.79
C LEU A 504 19.94 23.02 14.06
N GLY A 505 20.34 24.31 14.15
CA GLY A 505 21.01 24.89 15.30
C GLY A 505 20.12 25.14 16.52
N TYR A 506 18.79 24.93 16.42
CA TYR A 506 17.88 25.17 17.52
C TYR A 506 18.22 24.31 18.73
N GLN A 507 18.36 24.94 19.91
CA GLN A 507 18.81 24.28 21.15
C GLN A 507 17.63 23.66 21.91
N VAL A 508 17.80 22.41 22.31
CA VAL A 508 16.82 21.63 23.08
C VAL A 508 17.47 21.02 24.32
N ASP A 509 16.72 21.05 25.40
CA ASP A 509 17.12 20.38 26.65
C ASP A 509 16.82 18.87 26.55
N SER A 510 17.76 18.05 27.05
CA SER A 510 17.65 16.59 27.08
C SER A 510 17.29 16.01 28.44
N SER A 511 17.05 16.86 29.45
CA SER A 511 16.61 16.39 30.76
C SER A 511 15.24 15.72 30.74
N PRO A 512 14.92 14.82 31.68
CA PRO A 512 13.57 14.25 31.79
C PRO A 512 12.49 15.32 31.86
N LEU A 513 11.31 15.04 31.29
CA LEU A 513 10.14 15.92 31.39
C LEU A 513 8.89 15.12 31.73
N THR A 514 7.91 15.80 32.31
CA THR A 514 6.59 15.20 32.56
C THR A 514 5.54 16.01 31.82
N VAL A 515 4.72 15.33 31.01
CA VAL A 515 3.63 15.93 30.24
C VAL A 515 2.39 15.11 30.52
N ASP A 516 1.31 15.76 30.95
CA ASP A 516 0.02 15.12 31.27
C ASP A 516 0.17 13.94 32.26
N GLY A 517 1.09 14.06 33.23
CA GLY A 517 1.39 13.02 34.22
C GLY A 517 2.31 11.91 33.72
N ILE A 518 2.65 11.86 32.44
CA ILE A 518 3.54 10.87 31.85
C ILE A 518 4.98 11.38 31.89
N LYS A 519 5.88 10.62 32.50
CA LYS A 519 7.31 10.93 32.56
C LYS A 519 8.02 10.41 31.31
N ILE A 520 8.62 11.31 30.55
CA ILE A 520 9.42 11.02 29.36
C ILE A 520 10.91 11.01 29.76
N THR A 521 11.61 9.94 29.38
CA THR A 521 13.05 9.77 29.62
C THR A 521 13.76 9.32 28.35
N ASN A 522 15.07 9.47 28.33
CA ASN A 522 15.93 8.89 27.30
C ASN A 522 16.33 7.47 27.68
N VAL A 523 16.70 6.66 26.68
CA VAL A 523 17.21 5.30 26.89
C VAL A 523 18.48 5.37 27.75
N GLU A 524 18.58 4.48 28.74
CA GLU A 524 19.73 4.38 29.66
C GLU A 524 20.18 5.70 30.35
N GLY A 525 19.29 6.69 30.33
CA GLY A 525 19.57 8.01 30.92
C GLY A 525 20.52 8.88 30.09
N GLU A 526 20.74 8.53 28.83
CA GLU A 526 21.54 9.34 27.89
C GLU A 526 21.05 10.80 27.80
N GLY A 527 21.96 11.71 27.58
CA GLY A 527 21.66 13.12 27.43
C GLY A 527 22.83 13.94 26.95
N CYS A 528 22.56 15.08 26.36
CA CYS A 528 23.55 16.06 25.92
C CYS A 528 23.53 17.35 26.76
N GLY A 529 22.74 17.37 27.87
CA GLY A 529 22.39 18.62 28.52
C GLY A 529 21.50 19.48 27.61
N THR A 530 22.01 20.57 27.10
CA THR A 530 21.39 21.36 26.02
C THR A 530 22.25 21.21 24.77
N CYS A 531 21.64 20.72 23.68
CA CYS A 531 22.30 20.56 22.38
C CYS A 531 21.38 20.94 21.25
N ASN A 532 21.90 21.09 20.06
CA ASN A 532 21.07 21.38 18.88
C ASN A 532 20.25 20.15 18.44
N ILE A 533 19.17 20.40 17.68
CA ILE A 533 18.24 19.34 17.28
C ILE A 533 18.88 18.27 16.38
N ALA A 534 19.92 18.61 15.60
CA ALA A 534 20.66 17.63 14.81
C ALA A 534 21.46 16.66 15.70
N GLU A 535 22.14 17.16 16.74
CA GLU A 535 22.84 16.31 17.72
C GLU A 535 21.84 15.45 18.52
N ALA A 536 20.71 16.04 18.91
CA ALA A 536 19.64 15.31 19.59
C ALA A 536 19.03 14.21 18.71
N LEU A 537 18.96 14.39 17.37
CA LEU A 537 18.55 13.34 16.43
C LEU A 537 19.60 12.24 16.34
N LYS A 538 20.87 12.60 16.24
CA LYS A 538 21.99 11.66 16.18
C LYS A 538 21.99 10.75 17.40
N MET A 539 21.86 11.31 18.59
CA MET A 539 21.77 10.58 19.87
C MET A 539 20.39 9.93 20.09
N SER A 540 19.42 10.20 19.20
CA SER A 540 18.05 9.67 19.30
C SER A 540 17.30 10.05 20.57
N LEU A 541 17.53 11.23 21.16
CA LEU A 541 16.98 11.66 22.44
C LEU A 541 15.46 11.84 22.39
N ASN A 542 14.75 11.10 23.23
CA ASN A 542 13.30 11.14 23.35
C ASN A 542 12.82 12.49 23.89
N THR A 543 13.42 12.93 24.99
CA THR A 543 13.03 14.14 25.71
C THR A 543 13.18 15.39 24.85
N SER A 544 14.27 15.50 24.08
CA SER A 544 14.53 16.62 23.17
C SER A 544 13.54 16.68 22.03
N TYR A 545 13.26 15.54 21.39
CA TYR A 545 12.30 15.48 20.26
C TYR A 545 10.86 15.64 20.73
N TYR A 546 10.54 15.18 21.93
CA TYR A 546 9.24 15.44 22.53
C TYR A 546 9.03 16.95 22.79
N ARG A 547 10.04 17.67 23.32
CA ARG A 547 10.01 19.13 23.48
C ARG A 547 9.92 19.85 22.16
N LEU A 548 10.65 19.39 21.13
CA LEU A 548 10.58 19.93 19.78
C LEU A 548 9.16 19.83 19.23
N MET A 549 8.55 18.65 19.30
CA MET A 549 7.17 18.44 18.85
C MET A 549 6.18 19.37 19.58
N LEU A 550 6.30 19.52 20.91
CA LEU A 550 5.45 20.43 21.68
C LEU A 550 5.63 21.91 21.28
N LYS A 551 6.76 22.24 20.66
CA LYS A 551 7.07 23.59 20.17
C LYS A 551 6.46 23.87 18.79
N LEU A 552 6.16 22.85 18.03
CA LEU A 552 5.60 22.98 16.70
C LEU A 552 4.18 23.60 16.74
N ASN A 553 3.87 24.45 15.79
CA ASN A 553 2.50 24.84 15.52
C ASN A 553 1.76 23.60 15.01
N GLY A 554 0.68 23.20 15.67
CA GLY A 554 -0.02 21.95 15.40
C GLY A 554 0.52 20.74 16.18
N GLY A 555 1.66 20.83 16.85
CA GLY A 555 2.19 19.77 17.72
C GLY A 555 2.24 18.39 17.05
N PRO A 556 1.56 17.38 17.62
CA PRO A 556 1.53 16.02 17.05
C PRO A 556 0.97 15.95 15.63
N GLN A 557 -0.01 16.79 15.29
CA GLN A 557 -0.59 16.83 13.94
C GLN A 557 0.43 17.27 12.90
N ALA A 558 1.29 18.24 13.20
CA ALA A 558 2.35 18.65 12.28
C ALA A 558 3.33 17.52 11.97
N VAL A 559 3.57 16.61 12.94
CA VAL A 559 4.40 15.41 12.72
C VAL A 559 3.70 14.41 11.82
N ALA A 560 2.38 14.22 11.99
CA ALA A 560 1.58 13.34 11.13
C ALA A 560 1.52 13.89 9.69
N ASP A 561 1.28 15.19 9.54
CA ASP A 561 1.21 15.85 8.23
C ASP A 561 2.55 15.71 7.48
N ALA A 562 3.68 15.97 8.15
CA ALA A 562 5.01 15.78 7.60
C ALA A 562 5.29 14.32 7.21
N ALA A 563 4.81 13.35 7.97
CA ALA A 563 4.95 11.94 7.66
C ALA A 563 4.13 11.54 6.42
N HIS A 564 2.87 11.98 6.31
CA HIS A 564 2.04 11.76 5.12
C HIS A 564 2.60 12.47 3.88
N GLN A 565 3.09 13.69 4.06
CA GLN A 565 3.76 14.46 3.02
C GLN A 565 5.00 13.71 2.49
N ALA A 566 5.78 13.10 3.37
CA ALA A 566 6.93 12.27 2.99
C ALA A 566 6.53 10.99 2.25
N GLY A 567 5.31 10.46 2.44
CA GLY A 567 4.86 9.24 1.75
C GLY A 567 4.34 8.12 2.65
N ILE A 568 4.20 8.34 3.96
CA ILE A 568 3.47 7.40 4.82
C ILE A 568 2.01 7.37 4.36
N ALA A 569 1.51 6.19 4.04
CA ALA A 569 0.16 6.00 3.55
C ALA A 569 -0.89 6.46 4.58
N SER A 570 -1.97 7.10 4.13
CA SER A 570 -3.08 7.52 4.99
C SER A 570 -3.98 6.35 5.42
N SER A 571 -3.88 5.21 4.74
CA SER A 571 -4.58 3.96 5.05
C SER A 571 -3.85 2.77 4.45
N PHE A 572 -4.07 1.59 5.01
CA PHE A 572 -3.65 0.30 4.42
C PHE A 572 -4.57 -0.82 4.92
N PRO A 573 -4.56 -2.03 4.33
CA PRO A 573 -5.45 -3.11 4.75
C PRO A 573 -5.44 -3.34 6.26
N GLY A 574 -6.60 -3.26 6.90
CA GLY A 574 -6.78 -3.37 8.34
C GLY A 574 -6.63 -2.05 9.13
N VAL A 575 -6.16 -0.97 8.51
CA VAL A 575 -6.02 0.36 9.14
C VAL A 575 -6.63 1.42 8.22
N ALA A 576 -7.82 1.87 8.55
CA ALA A 576 -8.57 2.84 7.74
C ALA A 576 -7.95 4.24 7.77
N HIS A 577 -7.40 4.65 8.91
CA HIS A 577 -6.73 5.94 9.11
C HIS A 577 -5.46 5.72 9.91
N THR A 578 -4.32 5.93 9.28
CA THR A 578 -3.02 5.85 9.95
C THR A 578 -2.75 7.13 10.76
N LEU A 579 -1.83 7.06 11.69
CA LEU A 579 -1.38 8.19 12.51
C LEU A 579 -2.53 8.92 13.24
N SER A 580 -3.58 8.20 13.58
CA SER A 580 -4.77 8.70 14.24
C SER A 580 -5.01 7.96 15.55
N GLU A 581 -5.35 8.67 16.63
CA GLU A 581 -5.54 8.05 17.94
C GLU A 581 -6.75 7.10 17.97
N ASP A 582 -7.83 7.51 17.34
CA ASP A 582 -9.08 6.76 17.33
C ASP A 582 -9.21 5.79 16.15
N GLY A 583 -8.21 5.75 15.25
CA GLY A 583 -8.27 4.99 13.98
C GLY A 583 -9.37 5.46 13.02
N LYS A 584 -9.99 6.63 13.29
CA LYS A 584 -11.09 7.22 12.51
C LYS A 584 -10.73 8.57 11.89
N GLY A 585 -9.45 8.97 11.94
CA GLY A 585 -8.97 10.23 11.39
C GLY A 585 -8.95 11.38 12.39
N GLY A 586 -9.11 11.10 13.71
CA GLY A 586 -8.90 12.07 14.76
C GLY A 586 -7.42 12.46 14.92
N PRO A 587 -7.11 13.55 15.65
CA PRO A 587 -5.74 14.00 15.81
C PRO A 587 -4.89 12.96 16.54
N PRO A 588 -3.59 12.83 16.19
CA PRO A 588 -2.67 11.96 16.91
C PRO A 588 -2.34 12.51 18.30
N ASN A 589 -1.97 11.62 19.21
CA ASN A 589 -1.43 12.03 20.51
C ASN A 589 0.09 12.26 20.45
N ASN A 590 0.65 12.77 21.56
CA ASN A 590 2.05 13.18 21.67
C ASN A 590 3.07 12.06 21.44
N GLY A 591 2.69 10.79 21.60
CA GLY A 591 3.58 9.64 21.39
C GLY A 591 3.96 9.42 19.91
N ILE A 592 3.31 10.13 18.97
CA ILE A 592 3.64 10.04 17.54
C ILE A 592 5.11 10.33 17.27
N VAL A 593 5.72 11.29 17.96
CA VAL A 593 7.14 11.64 17.77
C VAL A 593 8.08 10.50 18.16
N LEU A 594 7.61 9.56 18.98
CA LEU A 594 8.32 8.36 19.39
C LEU A 594 7.90 7.12 18.60
N GLY A 595 7.10 7.28 17.53
CA GLY A 595 6.72 6.22 16.61
C GLY A 595 5.75 5.20 17.16
N GLN A 596 4.79 5.63 17.98
CA GLN A 596 3.80 4.71 18.57
C GLN A 596 2.76 4.20 17.58
N TYR A 597 2.54 4.91 16.46
CA TYR A 597 1.56 4.51 15.45
C TYR A 597 2.15 3.51 14.46
N GLN A 598 1.29 2.66 13.93
CA GLN A 598 1.66 1.63 12.97
C GLN A 598 1.89 2.24 11.59
N THR A 599 3.00 1.84 10.94
CA THR A 599 3.30 2.08 9.54
C THR A 599 3.86 0.82 8.90
N ARG A 600 3.84 0.72 7.57
CA ARG A 600 4.42 -0.43 6.87
C ARG A 600 5.90 -0.19 6.56
N VAL A 601 6.66 -1.27 6.38
CA VAL A 601 8.09 -1.17 5.99
C VAL A 601 8.24 -0.48 4.64
N ILE A 602 7.34 -0.76 3.69
CA ILE A 602 7.32 -0.09 2.39
C ILE A 602 7.05 1.41 2.51
N ASP A 603 6.18 1.84 3.42
CA ASP A 603 5.89 3.25 3.66
C ASP A 603 7.12 3.99 4.22
N MET A 604 7.85 3.36 5.16
CA MET A 604 9.07 3.93 5.71
C MET A 604 10.18 4.02 4.66
N ALA A 605 10.34 3.00 3.81
CA ALA A 605 11.29 3.05 2.69
C ALA A 605 10.94 4.16 1.70
N SER A 606 9.64 4.36 1.39
CA SER A 606 9.13 5.40 0.50
C SER A 606 9.30 6.81 1.08
N ALA A 607 8.97 7.00 2.36
CA ALA A 607 9.11 8.30 3.01
C ALA A 607 10.58 8.76 3.07
N TYR A 608 11.50 7.82 3.31
CA TYR A 608 12.93 8.13 3.29
C TYR A 608 13.48 8.27 1.85
N ALA A 609 12.87 7.61 0.86
CA ALA A 609 13.18 7.86 -0.56
C ALA A 609 12.81 9.29 -0.98
N THR A 610 11.71 9.83 -0.48
CA THR A 610 11.33 11.23 -0.69
C THR A 610 12.38 12.20 -0.15
N LEU A 611 12.94 11.93 1.03
CA LEU A 611 14.03 12.73 1.58
C LEU A 611 15.30 12.60 0.75
N ALA A 612 15.64 11.38 0.28
CA ALA A 612 16.78 11.11 -0.60
C ALA A 612 16.67 11.87 -1.93
N ALA A 613 15.44 12.01 -2.46
CA ALA A 613 15.12 12.76 -3.68
C ALA A 613 14.94 14.27 -3.44
N SER A 614 15.50 14.82 -2.37
CA SER A 614 15.36 16.25 -2.03
C SER A 614 13.89 16.70 -1.92
N GLY A 615 13.04 15.85 -1.40
CA GLY A 615 11.63 16.15 -1.14
C GLY A 615 10.66 15.82 -2.28
N ILE A 616 11.14 15.20 -3.35
CA ILE A 616 10.29 14.73 -4.45
C ILE A 616 9.77 13.34 -4.11
N TYR A 617 8.45 13.20 -4.04
CA TYR A 617 7.78 11.94 -3.81
C TYR A 617 7.49 11.22 -5.12
N HIS A 618 7.87 9.96 -5.20
CA HIS A 618 7.49 9.03 -6.24
C HIS A 618 6.72 7.86 -5.62
N PRO A 619 5.51 7.53 -6.11
CA PRO A 619 4.77 6.38 -5.61
C PRO A 619 5.56 5.08 -5.76
N PRO A 620 5.67 4.26 -4.71
CA PRO A 620 6.32 2.96 -4.84
C PRO A 620 5.54 2.05 -5.79
N HIS A 621 6.24 1.39 -6.72
CA HIS A 621 5.65 0.49 -7.71
C HIS A 621 6.55 -0.70 -8.02
N PHE A 622 5.92 -1.82 -8.41
CA PHE A 622 6.59 -3.08 -8.73
C PHE A 622 6.60 -3.38 -10.23
N VAL A 623 5.66 -2.82 -11.00
CA VAL A 623 5.50 -3.11 -12.42
C VAL A 623 6.25 -2.09 -13.25
N GLN A 624 7.24 -2.55 -14.02
CA GLN A 624 7.96 -1.73 -14.97
C GLN A 624 7.32 -1.78 -16.35
N LYS A 625 6.93 -2.99 -16.82
CA LYS A 625 6.40 -3.19 -18.16
C LYS A 625 5.48 -4.39 -18.21
N VAL A 626 4.43 -4.30 -19.01
CA VAL A 626 3.51 -5.40 -19.30
C VAL A 626 3.40 -5.59 -20.82
N VAL A 627 3.69 -6.79 -21.28
CA VAL A 627 3.60 -7.17 -22.70
C VAL A 627 2.69 -8.39 -22.83
N SER A 628 1.77 -8.36 -23.78
CA SER A 628 0.91 -9.51 -24.07
C SER A 628 1.67 -10.57 -24.88
N ALA A 629 1.13 -11.79 -24.94
CA ALA A 629 1.73 -12.91 -25.68
C ALA A 629 1.98 -12.65 -27.17
N ASN A 630 1.22 -11.75 -27.78
CA ASN A 630 1.42 -11.34 -29.18
C ASN A 630 2.46 -10.21 -29.35
N GLY A 631 3.14 -9.82 -28.29
CA GLY A 631 4.17 -8.78 -28.31
C GLY A 631 3.66 -7.34 -28.19
N GLN A 632 2.36 -7.15 -27.98
CA GLN A 632 1.79 -5.81 -27.77
C GLN A 632 2.17 -5.29 -26.38
N VAL A 633 2.77 -4.10 -26.29
CA VAL A 633 3.02 -3.41 -25.03
C VAL A 633 1.69 -2.87 -24.49
N LEU A 634 1.29 -3.34 -23.32
CA LEU A 634 0.08 -2.91 -22.63
C LEU A 634 0.37 -1.76 -21.66
N PHE A 635 1.54 -1.80 -21.04
CA PHE A 635 2.04 -0.77 -20.14
C PHE A 635 3.57 -0.71 -20.19
N ASP A 636 4.12 0.49 -20.07
CA ASP A 636 5.57 0.74 -19.97
C ASP A 636 5.81 1.99 -19.12
N ALA A 637 6.33 1.78 -17.92
CA ALA A 637 6.62 2.87 -16.97
C ALA A 637 7.64 3.88 -17.51
N SER A 638 8.52 3.49 -18.44
CA SER A 638 9.49 4.41 -19.04
C SER A 638 8.84 5.48 -19.92
N THR A 639 7.59 5.29 -20.33
CA THR A 639 6.82 6.25 -21.12
C THR A 639 5.87 7.11 -20.29
N ALA A 640 5.73 6.81 -19.00
CA ALA A 640 4.94 7.60 -18.05
C ALA A 640 5.69 8.86 -17.63
N ASP A 641 4.95 9.90 -17.26
CA ASP A 641 5.53 11.08 -16.63
C ASP A 641 6.08 10.70 -15.25
N ASN A 642 7.39 10.77 -15.10
CA ASN A 642 8.11 10.38 -13.89
C ASN A 642 8.74 11.59 -13.17
N THR A 643 8.18 12.77 -13.33
CA THR A 643 8.70 14.00 -12.68
C THR A 643 8.55 13.98 -11.17
N GLY A 644 7.70 13.12 -10.63
CA GLY A 644 7.38 13.05 -9.20
C GLY A 644 6.62 14.27 -8.71
N ASP A 645 6.35 14.29 -7.41
CA ASP A 645 5.59 15.34 -6.72
C ASP A 645 6.48 15.99 -5.66
N GLN A 646 6.82 17.28 -5.82
CA GLN A 646 7.62 18.03 -4.81
C GLN A 646 6.75 18.27 -3.57
N ARG A 647 6.78 17.38 -2.61
CA ARG A 647 5.95 17.45 -1.40
C ARG A 647 6.64 18.14 -0.24
N ILE A 648 7.94 17.93 -0.07
CA ILE A 648 8.76 18.58 0.96
C ILE A 648 9.67 19.59 0.27
N PRO A 649 9.77 20.84 0.75
CA PRO A 649 10.69 21.80 0.16
C PRO A 649 12.13 21.25 0.12
N LYS A 650 12.81 21.41 -1.02
CA LYS A 650 14.17 20.87 -1.24
C LYS A 650 15.13 21.24 -0.09
N ALA A 651 15.14 22.51 0.33
CA ALA A 651 16.01 22.95 1.43
C ALA A 651 15.72 22.21 2.74
N VAL A 652 14.46 21.88 3.03
CA VAL A 652 14.05 21.11 4.21
C VAL A 652 14.60 19.69 4.12
N ALA A 653 14.34 18.97 3.01
CA ALA A 653 14.79 17.59 2.81
C ALA A 653 16.31 17.45 2.88
N ASP A 654 17.05 18.38 2.24
CA ASP A 654 18.52 18.38 2.24
C ASP A 654 19.09 18.63 3.65
N ASN A 655 18.46 19.50 4.47
CA ASN A 655 18.87 19.71 5.87
C ASN A 655 18.56 18.49 6.74
N VAL A 656 17.43 17.80 6.53
CA VAL A 656 17.12 16.53 7.21
C VAL A 656 18.19 15.49 6.88
N THR A 657 18.57 15.38 5.60
CA THR A 657 19.62 14.49 5.13
C THR A 657 20.95 14.78 5.84
N ALA A 658 21.39 16.04 5.87
CA ALA A 658 22.63 16.43 6.55
C ALA A 658 22.61 16.11 8.06
N ALA A 659 21.45 16.25 8.73
CA ALA A 659 21.31 15.88 10.14
C ALA A 659 21.40 14.36 10.35
N MET A 660 21.06 13.55 9.35
CA MET A 660 21.04 12.08 9.44
C MET A 660 22.34 11.41 8.96
N GLU A 661 23.18 12.06 8.15
CA GLU A 661 24.45 11.51 7.64
C GLU A 661 25.35 10.90 8.74
N PRO A 662 25.53 11.52 9.92
CA PRO A 662 26.41 10.97 10.95
C PRO A 662 25.87 9.71 11.64
N ILE A 663 24.57 9.39 11.47
CA ILE A 663 23.88 8.44 12.37
C ILE A 663 24.29 6.99 12.10
N ALA A 664 24.48 6.60 10.84
CA ALA A 664 24.92 5.23 10.54
C ALA A 664 26.28 4.91 11.20
N GLY A 665 27.23 5.86 11.11
CA GLY A 665 28.53 5.75 11.79
C GLY A 665 28.43 5.75 13.31
N TYR A 666 27.62 6.64 13.87
CA TYR A 666 27.35 6.70 15.30
C TYR A 666 26.66 5.43 15.81
N SER A 667 25.80 4.82 15.02
CA SER A 667 25.09 3.58 15.33
C SER A 667 26.01 2.36 15.17
N ARG A 668 26.96 2.18 16.05
CA ARG A 668 27.92 1.05 16.09
C ARG A 668 28.76 0.85 14.82
N GLY A 669 29.02 1.95 14.07
CA GLY A 669 29.92 1.90 12.91
C GLY A 669 29.27 1.30 11.64
N HIS A 670 27.97 1.48 11.41
CA HIS A 670 27.27 0.95 10.22
C HIS A 670 27.44 1.83 8.96
N ASN A 671 28.55 2.60 8.85
CA ASN A 671 28.88 3.28 7.60
C ASN A 671 28.94 2.29 6.44
N LEU A 672 28.48 2.70 5.26
CA LEU A 672 28.48 1.87 4.07
C LEU A 672 29.90 1.66 3.53
N ALA A 673 30.11 0.55 2.86
CA ALA A 673 31.37 0.20 2.27
C ALA A 673 31.80 1.21 1.17
N GLY A 674 33.12 1.39 1.02
CA GLY A 674 33.67 2.25 -0.02
C GLY A 674 33.54 3.76 0.26
N GLY A 675 33.25 4.15 1.52
CA GLY A 675 33.08 5.56 1.87
C GLY A 675 31.85 6.20 1.22
N ARG A 676 30.81 5.41 0.95
CA ARG A 676 29.57 5.87 0.34
C ARG A 676 28.76 6.70 1.34
N ASP A 677 28.35 7.89 0.93
CA ASP A 677 27.49 8.76 1.74
C ASP A 677 26.15 8.07 2.01
N SER A 678 25.70 8.15 3.26
CA SER A 678 24.39 7.63 3.66
C SER A 678 23.79 8.44 4.80
N ALA A 679 22.50 8.61 4.77
CA ALA A 679 21.71 9.20 5.84
C ALA A 679 20.78 8.13 6.42
N ALA A 680 20.70 7.98 7.74
CA ALA A 680 19.97 6.89 8.34
C ALA A 680 19.40 7.24 9.72
N LYS A 681 18.45 6.45 10.19
CA LYS A 681 17.88 6.56 11.55
C LYS A 681 17.48 5.20 12.08
N THR A 682 17.91 4.92 13.29
CA THR A 682 17.47 3.74 14.06
C THR A 682 16.12 3.97 14.71
N GLY A 683 15.34 2.92 14.84
CA GLY A 683 14.10 2.88 15.61
C GLY A 683 14.10 1.71 16.58
N THR A 684 13.49 1.89 17.74
CA THR A 684 13.28 0.83 18.71
C THR A 684 12.00 1.12 19.45
N THR A 685 11.13 0.13 19.57
CA THR A 685 9.89 0.21 20.34
C THR A 685 9.99 -0.68 21.54
N GLN A 686 9.72 -0.12 22.71
CA GLN A 686 9.74 -0.83 23.98
C GLN A 686 8.57 -1.81 24.08
N PHE A 687 8.81 -2.96 24.71
CA PHE A 687 7.78 -3.95 25.00
C PHE A 687 7.11 -3.63 26.34
N GLY A 688 5.95 -2.98 26.29
CA GLY A 688 5.22 -2.56 27.49
C GLY A 688 6.08 -1.73 28.45
N ASP A 689 5.94 -1.93 29.75
CA ASP A 689 6.71 -1.27 30.82
C ASP A 689 8.00 -2.03 31.17
N THR A 690 8.50 -2.87 30.27
CA THR A 690 9.69 -3.69 30.49
C THR A 690 10.96 -3.01 29.97
N THR A 691 12.12 -3.62 30.23
CA THR A 691 13.40 -3.22 29.62
C THR A 691 13.64 -3.89 28.26
N ALA A 692 12.70 -4.73 27.79
CA ALA A 692 12.79 -5.39 26.49
C ALA A 692 12.19 -4.52 25.39
N ASN A 693 12.51 -4.85 24.15
CA ASN A 693 11.97 -4.24 22.94
C ASN A 693 11.06 -5.23 22.22
N LYS A 694 10.19 -4.76 21.30
CA LYS A 694 9.35 -5.61 20.47
C LYS A 694 9.55 -5.37 18.97
N ASP A 695 9.87 -4.13 18.56
CA ASP A 695 10.19 -3.77 17.20
C ASP A 695 11.53 -3.06 17.15
N ALA A 696 12.36 -3.42 16.21
CA ALA A 696 13.65 -2.78 15.98
C ALA A 696 13.82 -2.45 14.50
N TRP A 697 14.27 -1.22 14.21
CA TRP A 697 14.33 -0.67 12.85
C TRP A 697 15.68 -0.03 12.52
N MET A 698 16.04 -0.13 11.26
CA MET A 698 17.02 0.76 10.62
C MET A 698 16.44 1.20 9.27
N VAL A 699 16.29 2.50 9.10
CA VAL A 699 15.85 3.10 7.85
C VAL A 699 16.90 4.11 7.40
N GLY A 700 17.35 4.00 6.16
CA GLY A 700 18.36 4.91 5.66
C GLY A 700 18.54 4.79 4.15
N TYR A 701 19.21 5.77 3.58
CA TYR A 701 19.37 5.92 2.15
C TYR A 701 20.73 6.47 1.73
N THR A 702 21.04 6.26 0.47
CA THR A 702 21.98 7.01 -0.36
C THR A 702 21.19 7.85 -1.36
N PRO A 703 21.78 8.71 -2.17
CA PRO A 703 21.04 9.38 -3.25
C PRO A 703 20.34 8.42 -4.21
N SER A 704 20.83 7.18 -4.36
CA SER A 704 20.32 6.21 -5.35
C SER A 704 19.50 5.05 -4.79
N LEU A 705 19.43 4.86 -3.47
CA LEU A 705 18.67 3.76 -2.87
C LEU A 705 18.24 4.08 -1.44
N SER A 706 16.95 3.95 -1.15
CA SER A 706 16.37 4.02 0.20
C SER A 706 15.99 2.62 0.67
N THR A 707 16.43 2.22 1.87
CA THR A 707 16.15 0.89 2.43
C THR A 707 15.61 1.00 3.85
N ALA A 708 14.48 0.37 4.10
CA ALA A 708 13.91 0.16 5.43
C ALA A 708 14.06 -1.31 5.83
N VAL A 709 14.52 -1.53 7.06
CA VAL A 709 14.64 -2.85 7.67
C VAL A 709 13.91 -2.85 8.99
N TRP A 710 13.07 -3.83 9.19
CA TRP A 710 12.42 -4.15 10.45
C TRP A 710 12.83 -5.54 10.93
N VAL A 711 12.96 -5.70 12.26
CA VAL A 711 13.12 -6.98 12.94
C VAL A 711 12.16 -7.01 14.13
N GLY A 712 11.44 -8.10 14.28
CA GLY A 712 10.49 -8.34 15.37
C GLY A 712 10.18 -9.83 15.49
N THR A 713 9.05 -10.18 16.11
CA THR A 713 8.61 -11.57 16.27
C THR A 713 7.33 -11.84 15.48
N VAL A 714 7.08 -13.12 15.15
CA VAL A 714 5.85 -13.58 14.47
C VAL A 714 4.59 -13.11 15.19
N LYS A 715 4.57 -13.14 16.52
CA LYS A 715 3.39 -12.78 17.30
C LYS A 715 3.27 -11.27 17.56
N GLY A 716 4.39 -10.53 17.40
CA GLY A 716 4.42 -9.08 17.61
C GLY A 716 4.23 -8.60 19.04
N ASP A 717 3.97 -9.53 19.96
CA ASP A 717 3.67 -9.26 21.37
C ASP A 717 4.57 -10.09 22.31
N GLU A 718 5.85 -10.18 21.95
CA GLU A 718 6.87 -10.89 22.69
C GLU A 718 8.16 -10.07 22.74
N PRO A 719 8.98 -10.26 23.81
CA PRO A 719 10.27 -9.59 23.90
C PRO A 719 11.22 -9.97 22.77
N LEU A 720 11.74 -8.97 22.07
CA LEU A 720 12.70 -9.14 21.00
C LEU A 720 14.12 -9.23 21.59
N VAL A 721 14.65 -10.44 21.66
CA VAL A 721 15.95 -10.73 22.26
C VAL A 721 16.81 -11.60 21.34
N THR A 722 18.13 -11.49 21.47
CA THR A 722 19.06 -12.39 20.78
C THR A 722 18.98 -13.80 21.35
N ALA A 723 19.56 -14.79 20.67
CA ALA A 723 19.69 -16.16 21.18
C ALA A 723 20.36 -16.23 22.57
N SER A 724 21.16 -15.23 22.94
CA SER A 724 21.78 -15.11 24.28
C SER A 724 20.92 -14.38 25.31
N GLY A 725 19.71 -13.94 24.95
CA GLY A 725 18.78 -13.22 25.83
C GLY A 725 19.02 -11.71 25.94
N ALA A 726 19.93 -11.13 25.16
CA ALA A 726 20.16 -9.68 25.16
C ALA A 726 19.08 -8.95 24.32
N ALA A 727 18.60 -7.82 24.81
CA ALA A 727 17.61 -7.00 24.07
C ALA A 727 18.17 -6.53 22.71
N ILE A 728 17.37 -6.63 21.66
CA ILE A 728 17.72 -6.17 20.32
C ILE A 728 17.24 -4.73 20.16
N TYR A 729 18.16 -3.86 19.75
CA TYR A 729 17.93 -2.47 19.42
C TYR A 729 18.05 -2.23 17.91
N GLY A 730 17.52 -1.12 17.43
CA GLY A 730 17.67 -0.70 16.04
C GLY A 730 19.13 -0.60 15.58
N SER A 731 20.06 -0.26 16.47
CA SER A 731 21.50 -0.22 16.21
C SER A 731 22.20 -1.60 16.15
N GLY A 732 21.47 -2.69 16.39
CA GLY A 732 21.95 -4.07 16.30
C GLY A 732 21.53 -4.73 14.97
N LEU A 733 20.85 -5.89 15.07
CA LEU A 733 20.43 -6.72 13.93
C LEU A 733 19.81 -5.94 12.75
N PRO A 734 18.86 -4.99 12.94
CA PRO A 734 18.33 -4.26 11.80
C PRO A 734 19.38 -3.44 11.07
N SER A 735 20.33 -2.82 11.79
CA SER A 735 21.42 -2.06 11.20
C SER A 735 22.42 -2.96 10.48
N ASP A 736 22.70 -4.15 11.00
CA ASP A 736 23.53 -5.16 10.36
C ASP A 736 22.93 -5.64 9.03
N ILE A 737 21.61 -5.94 9.04
CA ILE A 737 20.87 -6.34 7.85
C ILE A 737 20.81 -5.19 6.84
N TRP A 738 20.53 -3.95 7.30
CA TRP A 738 20.50 -2.76 6.47
C TRP A 738 21.82 -2.52 5.76
N LYS A 739 22.93 -2.51 6.52
CA LYS A 739 24.26 -2.33 5.96
C LYS A 739 24.60 -3.40 4.93
N ALA A 740 24.37 -4.68 5.25
CA ALA A 740 24.68 -5.79 4.34
C ALA A 740 23.82 -5.73 3.07
N THR A 741 22.55 -5.35 3.19
CA THR A 741 21.66 -5.15 2.04
C THR A 741 22.16 -4.01 1.15
N MET A 742 22.41 -2.83 1.74
CA MET A 742 22.87 -1.65 1.01
C MET A 742 24.22 -1.88 0.35
N ASP A 743 25.21 -2.43 1.08
CA ASP A 743 26.54 -2.75 0.55
C ASP A 743 26.45 -3.76 -0.61
N GLY A 744 25.57 -4.74 -0.51
CA GLY A 744 25.36 -5.74 -1.57
C GLY A 744 24.61 -5.18 -2.77
N ALA A 745 23.53 -4.44 -2.55
CA ALA A 745 22.72 -3.83 -3.60
C ALA A 745 23.52 -2.80 -4.42
N LEU A 746 24.32 -1.99 -3.76
CA LEU A 746 25.07 -0.90 -4.37
C LEU A 746 26.49 -1.32 -4.83
N LYS A 747 26.84 -2.61 -4.72
CA LYS A 747 28.15 -3.09 -5.17
C LYS A 747 28.35 -2.88 -6.66
N GLY A 748 29.39 -2.13 -7.03
CA GLY A 748 29.75 -1.87 -8.43
C GLY A 748 29.01 -0.67 -9.03
N THR A 749 28.13 0.00 -8.28
CA THR A 749 27.53 1.27 -8.70
C THR A 749 28.43 2.45 -8.34
N SER A 750 28.21 3.60 -9.00
CA SER A 750 28.91 4.87 -8.69
C SER A 750 28.58 5.34 -7.27
N ASN A 751 29.54 6.03 -6.64
CA ASN A 751 29.26 6.78 -5.43
C ASN A 751 28.64 8.14 -5.82
N GLU A 752 27.42 8.36 -5.41
CA GLU A 752 26.75 9.65 -5.51
C GLU A 752 26.83 10.35 -4.14
N THR A 753 26.85 11.66 -4.16
CA THR A 753 26.91 12.51 -2.96
C THR A 753 25.61 13.26 -2.79
N PHE A 754 25.23 13.52 -1.55
CA PHE A 754 24.07 14.34 -1.27
C PHE A 754 24.26 15.81 -1.67
N PRO A 755 23.18 16.50 -2.06
CA PRO A 755 23.23 17.93 -2.27
C PRO A 755 23.63 18.66 -0.99
N LYS A 756 24.44 19.71 -1.11
CA LYS A 756 24.73 20.57 0.04
C LYS A 756 23.45 21.28 0.48
N PRO A 757 23.10 21.21 1.77
CA PRO A 757 21.88 21.85 2.27
C PRO A 757 21.97 23.38 2.16
N THR A 758 20.88 24.00 1.74
CA THR A 758 20.68 25.45 1.92
C THR A 758 20.16 25.67 3.33
N GLU A 759 20.74 26.57 4.07
CA GLU A 759 20.35 26.86 5.45
C GLU A 759 18.85 27.21 5.54
N VAL A 760 18.16 26.55 6.46
CA VAL A 760 16.75 26.78 6.77
C VAL A 760 16.63 27.29 8.21
N GLY A 761 15.91 28.39 8.37
CA GLY A 761 15.71 29.05 9.65
C GLY A 761 16.96 29.80 10.15
N GLY A 762 16.74 30.78 11.01
CA GLY A 762 17.82 31.48 11.68
C GLY A 762 18.46 30.64 12.78
N TYR A 763 19.64 31.01 13.23
CA TYR A 763 20.31 30.42 14.40
C TYR A 763 19.48 30.72 15.67
N ALA A 764 18.55 29.82 16.01
CA ALA A 764 17.75 29.96 17.21
C ALA A 764 18.43 29.24 18.40
N GLY A 765 19.51 29.81 18.89
CA GLY A 765 20.27 29.21 19.98
C GLY A 765 21.40 30.15 20.44
N VAL A 766 22.33 29.63 21.21
CA VAL A 766 23.55 30.39 21.58
C VAL A 766 24.27 30.76 20.28
N PRO A 767 24.52 32.05 20.00
CA PRO A 767 25.29 32.42 18.82
C PRO A 767 26.61 31.70 18.80
N PRO A 768 27.14 31.32 17.63
CA PRO A 768 28.49 30.76 17.57
C PRO A 768 29.45 31.71 18.34
N PRO A 769 30.43 31.17 19.08
CA PRO A 769 31.44 32.04 19.69
C PRO A 769 31.98 32.95 18.57
N PRO A 770 32.13 34.25 18.83
CA PRO A 770 32.65 35.13 17.80
C PRO A 770 33.97 34.52 17.29
N PRO A 771 34.26 34.65 16.00
CA PRO A 771 35.54 34.18 15.48
C PRO A 771 36.64 34.75 16.36
N PRO A 772 37.72 33.98 16.65
CA PRO A 772 38.80 34.44 17.49
C PRO A 772 39.19 35.85 17.00
N SER A 773 39.00 36.84 17.85
CA SER A 773 39.38 38.23 17.55
C SER A 773 40.82 38.16 17.06
N GLU A 774 41.10 38.57 15.82
CA GLU A 774 42.48 38.73 15.37
C GLU A 774 43.08 39.73 16.36
N VAL A 775 43.87 39.20 17.26
CA VAL A 775 44.65 40.04 18.18
C VAL A 775 45.57 40.85 17.29
N PRO A 776 45.40 42.18 17.22
CA PRO A 776 46.30 42.94 16.40
C PRO A 776 47.73 42.64 16.84
N PRO A 777 48.69 42.53 15.92
CA PRO A 777 50.06 42.23 16.29
C PRO A 777 50.58 43.19 17.32
N SER A 778 51.08 42.66 18.43
CA SER A 778 51.61 43.49 19.48
C SER A 778 52.83 44.22 19.00
N GLU A 779 52.77 45.53 18.96
CA GLU A 779 53.94 46.42 18.67
C GLU A 779 54.72 46.58 19.95
N THR A 780 55.95 46.09 19.95
CA THR A 780 56.90 46.28 21.06
C THR A 780 57.96 47.27 20.60
N VAL A 781 58.03 48.36 21.30
CA VAL A 781 59.09 49.38 21.08
C VAL A 781 60.35 48.97 21.86
N ILE A 782 61.39 48.58 21.13
CA ILE A 782 62.68 48.21 21.69
C ILE A 782 63.66 49.35 21.44
N GLN A 783 64.26 49.86 22.56
CA GLN A 783 65.32 50.79 22.46
C GLN A 783 66.61 50.10 22.91
N PRO A 784 67.62 50.03 22.05
CA PRO A 784 68.88 49.45 22.43
C PRO A 784 69.50 50.21 23.62
N THR A 785 69.89 49.46 24.63
CA THR A 785 70.54 50.00 25.82
C THR A 785 71.98 49.48 25.97
N VAL A 786 72.91 50.27 26.47
CA VAL A 786 74.22 49.80 26.85
C VAL A 786 74.41 49.99 28.36
N GLU A 787 74.86 48.94 29.00
CA GLU A 787 75.25 48.99 30.44
C GLU A 787 76.63 49.58 30.60
N ILE A 788 76.73 50.69 31.29
CA ILE A 788 77.98 51.47 31.55
C ILE A 788 78.57 51.20 32.95
N ALA A 789 77.77 50.57 33.83
CA ALA A 789 78.23 50.08 35.14
C ALA A 789 77.16 49.02 35.63
N PRO A 790 77.53 48.11 36.49
CA PRO A 790 76.53 47.09 37.00
C PRO A 790 75.26 47.70 37.47
N GLY A 791 74.14 47.42 36.78
CA GLY A 791 72.81 47.95 37.07
C GLY A 791 72.43 49.32 36.51
N ILE A 792 73.36 49.98 35.71
CA ILE A 792 73.06 51.28 35.08
C ILE A 792 73.06 51.12 33.52
N THR A 793 71.89 51.12 32.88
CA THR A 793 71.75 51.09 31.42
C THR A 793 71.34 52.45 30.86
N ILE A 794 71.95 52.88 29.76
CA ILE A 794 71.56 54.08 29.02
C ILE A 794 71.07 53.69 27.65
N PRO A 795 69.97 54.28 27.18
CA PRO A 795 69.46 54.04 25.85
C PRO A 795 70.32 54.67 24.80
N ILE A 796 70.69 53.89 23.75
CA ILE A 796 71.49 54.37 22.61
C ILE A 796 70.68 54.26 21.32
N GLY A 797 70.44 55.40 20.72
CA GLY A 797 69.73 55.50 19.43
C GLY A 797 68.19 55.67 19.51
N PRO A 798 67.52 55.95 18.42
CA PRO A 798 66.03 56.11 18.44
C PRO A 798 65.34 54.79 18.68
N PRO A 799 64.17 54.81 19.37
CA PRO A 799 63.35 53.61 19.58
C PRO A 799 62.87 53.06 18.21
N THR A 800 62.98 51.72 18.05
CA THR A 800 62.55 51.02 16.89
C THR A 800 61.38 50.16 17.24
N THR A 801 60.27 50.31 16.52
CA THR A 801 59.07 49.46 16.67
C THR A 801 59.24 48.14 15.91
N ILE A 802 59.13 47.02 16.60
CA ILE A 802 59.13 45.69 16.02
C ILE A 802 57.73 45.08 16.15
N THR A 803 57.14 44.70 15.01
CA THR A 803 55.88 43.94 15.00
C THR A 803 56.17 42.46 15.17
N LEU A 804 55.78 41.90 16.33
CA LEU A 804 55.93 40.46 16.60
C LEU A 804 54.73 39.70 15.98
N ALA A 805 55.01 38.67 15.16
CA ALA A 805 54.01 37.77 14.67
C ALA A 805 53.30 37.03 15.86
N PRO A 806 52.00 36.83 15.80
CA PRO A 806 51.30 36.14 16.88
C PRO A 806 51.85 34.70 17.04
N PRO A 807 51.90 34.14 18.22
CA PRO A 807 52.36 32.77 18.46
C PRO A 807 51.46 31.80 17.69
N PRO A 808 51.99 30.68 17.16
CA PRO A 808 51.17 29.66 16.48
C PRO A 808 50.11 29.12 17.46
N PRO A 809 48.90 28.77 16.95
CA PRO A 809 47.83 28.25 17.79
C PRO A 809 48.29 27.00 18.52
N ALA A 810 47.88 26.85 19.75
CA ALA A 810 48.20 25.69 20.59
C ALA A 810 47.65 24.43 19.91
N PRO A 811 48.34 23.28 19.93
CA PRO A 811 47.85 22.04 19.37
C PRO A 811 46.58 21.64 20.10
N PRO A 812 45.58 21.05 19.37
CA PRO A 812 44.36 20.62 20.02
C PRO A 812 44.65 19.66 21.16
N ALA A 813 43.94 19.84 22.27
CA ALA A 813 44.05 18.98 23.45
C ALA A 813 43.79 17.53 23.02
N ALA A 814 44.67 16.60 23.42
CA ALA A 814 44.54 15.20 23.13
C ALA A 814 43.22 14.69 23.77
N THR A 815 42.41 14.08 22.92
CA THR A 815 41.21 13.35 23.36
C THR A 815 41.59 12.27 24.35
N PRO A 816 40.94 12.14 25.52
CA PRO A 816 41.22 11.05 26.45
C PRO A 816 40.84 9.71 25.79
N THR A 817 41.80 8.79 25.78
CA THR A 817 41.61 7.40 25.35
C THR A 817 40.63 6.73 26.35
N PRO A 818 39.63 5.99 25.92
CA PRO A 818 38.78 5.22 26.81
C PRO A 818 39.57 4.11 27.48
N PRO A 819 39.28 3.78 28.74
CA PRO A 819 39.93 2.68 29.47
C PRO A 819 39.60 1.32 28.86
N PRO A 820 40.42 0.26 29.10
CA PRO A 820 40.39 -1.02 28.40
C PRO A 820 39.15 -1.87 28.62
#